data_c2cd4112db0a77937f97c4f4b971d0b5
#
_entry.id   c2cd4112db0a77937f97c4f4b971d0b5
#
_cell.length_a   1.000
_cell.length_b   1.000
_cell.length_c   1.000
_cell.angle_alpha   90.00
_cell.angle_beta   90.00
_cell.angle_gamma   90.00
#
_symmetry.space_group_name_H-M   'P 1'
#
loop_
_entity.id
_entity.type
_entity.pdbx_description
1 polymer ?
#
loop_
_entity_poly.entity_id
_entity_poly.type
_entity_poly.pdbx_seq_one_letter_code
_entity_poly.pdbx_strand_id
1 'polypeptide(L)'
;MSSSGRIRLTVAQALVRFLGAQWSERDGERQRLFAGVLGIFGHGNVAGVGQALLQAELASGDGPGALPYVLARNEQAMVHTAVGYAKQTDRLQTWACTASVGPGSTNMLTGAALATINRIPVLLLPSSIFATRAAGPLLQELEQPHGGDLTVNDAFRPLSRFYDEVRRPEQLPSILLAAMRVLTDPAETGAVTISLPQDVQAEAFDWPVELFAERTHHVARPPAEPSRIEQAARIIRSAQRPMIVAGGGVHYSQAEDALAALCAATGIPVGETQAGKGSLLHGNPQLLGAVGSTGTTAANAVAAQADVVIGVGTRYQDFTTASRTAFAAEGVRFVNLNITPFDAVKHSGLTVVGDAREGLTALTAALEGWSVDDDYRQEQARLWADWDVQVEAAHHPSSQVTDALADGLLTQGEVLGLVNELSDPRDVVLCAAGSMPGDLHKTWRVRDRRGYHVEYGYSCMGYEVPASIGIRWADPSREVFAMVGDGGYLMMPTELVTAVQERTKVIVVLVQNHGFHSIGSLSQSLGSQRFGTAYRGRNDATGRLDGEVLPVDLAANAHSLGCHVIEVYDRPGLEAAIAEAKAAPADGGPVVIHVETDPMVFGPDSASWWDVPVSEVSDLDSTRAARVDYEQHKARQRSHLDPADLPPDDGVTQQTHN
;
A
#
# COMPACT_ATOMS: atom_id res chain seq x y z
N MET A 1 -12.78 43.53 -21.26
CA MET A 1 -13.04 42.08 -21.32
C MET A 1 -12.22 41.56 -22.51
N SER A 2 -11.11 40.89 -22.26
CA SER A 2 -10.30 40.24 -23.30
C SER A 2 -11.18 39.21 -23.98
N SER A 3 -11.27 39.21 -25.32
CA SER A 3 -11.96 38.16 -26.08
C SER A 3 -11.19 36.86 -25.87
N SER A 4 -11.63 36.05 -24.89
CA SER A 4 -11.06 34.74 -24.68
C SER A 4 -11.28 33.93 -25.95
N GLY A 5 -10.19 33.47 -26.57
CA GLY A 5 -10.25 32.60 -27.74
C GLY A 5 -10.97 31.30 -27.38
N ARG A 6 -11.66 30.71 -28.35
CA ARG A 6 -12.25 29.37 -28.21
C ARG A 6 -11.60 28.42 -29.18
N ILE A 7 -11.50 27.15 -28.78
CA ILE A 7 -11.00 26.06 -29.62
C ILE A 7 -12.03 24.93 -29.66
N ARG A 8 -12.32 24.43 -30.85
CA ARG A 8 -13.26 23.33 -31.04
C ARG A 8 -12.53 22.00 -30.93
N LEU A 9 -12.85 21.25 -29.89
CA LEU A 9 -12.30 19.91 -29.58
C LEU A 9 -13.43 19.01 -29.10
N THR A 10 -13.27 17.70 -29.27
CA THR A 10 -14.13 16.73 -28.58
C THR A 10 -13.88 16.75 -27.07
N VAL A 11 -14.84 16.21 -26.29
CA VAL A 11 -14.68 16.06 -24.83
C VAL A 11 -13.40 15.29 -24.49
N ALA A 12 -13.12 14.18 -25.19
CA ALA A 12 -11.92 13.38 -24.97
C ALA A 12 -10.64 14.15 -25.32
N GLN A 13 -10.61 14.91 -26.45
CA GLN A 13 -9.48 15.76 -26.81
C GLN A 13 -9.23 16.86 -25.77
N ALA A 14 -10.30 17.46 -25.27
CA ALA A 14 -10.22 18.47 -24.21
C ALA A 14 -9.69 17.87 -22.89
N LEU A 15 -10.17 16.67 -22.51
CA LEU A 15 -9.67 15.93 -21.35
C LEU A 15 -8.17 15.66 -21.44
N VAL A 16 -7.71 15.03 -22.53
CA VAL A 16 -6.29 14.67 -22.72
C VAL A 16 -5.40 15.92 -22.69
N ARG A 17 -5.82 16.99 -23.40
CA ARG A 17 -5.08 18.26 -23.40
C ARG A 17 -5.03 18.91 -22.03
N PHE A 18 -6.13 18.86 -21.26
CA PHE A 18 -6.17 19.37 -19.91
C PHE A 18 -5.19 18.61 -18.99
N LEU A 19 -5.21 17.26 -19.00
CA LEU A 19 -4.34 16.44 -18.17
C LEU A 19 -2.86 16.71 -18.43
N GLY A 20 -2.47 16.88 -19.70
CA GLY A 20 -1.09 17.22 -20.09
C GLY A 20 -0.60 18.58 -19.57
N ALA A 21 -1.50 19.46 -19.13
CA ALA A 21 -1.18 20.80 -18.63
C ALA A 21 -1.20 20.91 -17.08
N GLN A 22 -1.35 19.78 -16.36
CA GLN A 22 -1.43 19.80 -14.91
C GLN A 22 -0.09 19.49 -14.25
N TRP A 23 0.24 20.25 -13.22
CA TRP A 23 1.48 20.13 -12.45
C TRP A 23 1.16 20.10 -10.96
N SER A 24 1.94 19.38 -10.17
CA SER A 24 1.96 19.50 -8.71
C SER A 24 3.23 20.24 -8.27
N GLU A 25 3.16 20.86 -7.12
CA GLU A 25 4.31 21.52 -6.51
C GLU A 25 4.26 21.32 -4.99
N ARG A 26 5.42 21.04 -4.40
CA ARG A 26 5.63 21.03 -2.95
C ARG A 26 7.07 21.46 -2.64
N ASP A 27 7.23 22.33 -1.67
CA ASP A 27 8.53 22.85 -1.21
C ASP A 27 9.38 23.53 -2.31
N GLY A 28 8.73 24.11 -3.34
CA GLY A 28 9.40 24.73 -4.49
C GLY A 28 9.73 23.77 -5.63
N GLU A 29 9.57 22.48 -5.44
CA GLU A 29 9.80 21.48 -6.47
C GLU A 29 8.52 21.23 -7.27
N ARG A 30 8.60 21.43 -8.59
CA ARG A 30 7.47 21.30 -9.53
C ARG A 30 7.67 20.10 -10.44
N GLN A 31 6.64 19.24 -10.56
CA GLN A 31 6.63 18.08 -11.44
C GLN A 31 5.29 17.93 -12.16
N ARG A 32 5.27 17.23 -13.30
CA ARG A 32 4.01 16.89 -13.97
C ARG A 32 3.15 16.03 -13.05
N LEU A 33 1.85 16.37 -12.92
CA LEU A 33 0.92 15.58 -12.11
C LEU A 33 0.63 14.22 -12.77
N PHE A 34 0.42 14.18 -14.09
CA PHE A 34 0.16 12.95 -14.82
C PHE A 34 1.40 12.54 -15.62
N ALA A 35 1.94 11.35 -15.33
CA ALA A 35 3.06 10.76 -16.05
C ALA A 35 2.62 10.15 -17.40
N GLY A 36 1.36 9.72 -17.52
CA GLY A 36 0.80 9.15 -18.72
C GLY A 36 -0.60 8.58 -18.51
N VAL A 37 -1.04 7.77 -19.46
CA VAL A 37 -2.33 7.08 -19.45
C VAL A 37 -2.11 5.58 -19.67
N LEU A 38 -2.50 4.78 -18.70
CA LEU A 38 -2.65 3.33 -18.82
C LEU A 38 -4.05 3.02 -19.35
N GLY A 39 -4.19 2.05 -20.23
CA GLY A 39 -5.50 1.76 -20.75
C GLY A 39 -5.65 0.43 -21.49
N ILE A 40 -6.90 -0.01 -21.54
CA ILE A 40 -7.36 -1.08 -22.44
C ILE A 40 -8.54 -0.53 -23.23
N PHE A 41 -8.38 -0.51 -24.57
CA PHE A 41 -9.42 0.01 -25.42
C PHE A 41 -10.47 -1.07 -25.77
N GLY A 42 -11.71 -0.63 -25.76
CA GLY A 42 -12.85 -1.31 -26.32
C GLY A 42 -13.76 -0.30 -27.02
N HIS A 43 -14.96 -0.70 -27.41
CA HIS A 43 -15.88 0.19 -28.13
C HIS A 43 -16.26 1.45 -27.33
N GLY A 44 -16.16 1.41 -25.97
CA GLY A 44 -16.53 2.51 -25.11
C GLY A 44 -15.54 3.68 -25.09
N ASN A 45 -14.26 3.46 -25.40
CA ASN A 45 -13.22 4.50 -25.29
C ASN A 45 -12.28 4.62 -26.49
N VAL A 46 -12.29 3.66 -27.43
CA VAL A 46 -11.34 3.68 -28.57
C VAL A 46 -11.55 4.90 -29.48
N ALA A 47 -12.78 5.27 -29.76
CA ALA A 47 -13.12 6.41 -30.63
C ALA A 47 -13.09 7.77 -29.90
N GLY A 48 -13.12 7.76 -28.55
CA GLY A 48 -13.02 8.94 -27.70
C GLY A 48 -11.61 9.15 -27.20
N VAL A 49 -11.31 8.62 -26.01
CA VAL A 49 -10.01 8.78 -25.33
C VAL A 49 -8.86 8.23 -26.19
N GLY A 50 -9.06 7.06 -26.83
CA GLY A 50 -8.03 6.45 -27.70
C GLY A 50 -7.66 7.34 -28.87
N GLN A 51 -8.65 7.89 -29.60
CA GLN A 51 -8.40 8.84 -30.69
C GLN A 51 -7.70 10.10 -30.19
N ALA A 52 -8.09 10.62 -29.02
CA ALA A 52 -7.51 11.83 -28.45
C ALA A 52 -6.03 11.63 -28.06
N LEU A 53 -5.69 10.48 -27.48
CA LEU A 53 -4.31 10.11 -27.14
C LEU A 53 -3.44 9.97 -28.39
N LEU A 54 -3.92 9.24 -29.42
CA LEU A 54 -3.22 9.14 -30.71
C LEU A 54 -2.95 10.51 -31.32
N GLN A 55 -3.96 11.39 -31.33
CA GLN A 55 -3.79 12.75 -31.87
C GLN A 55 -2.77 13.56 -31.07
N ALA A 56 -2.75 13.43 -29.74
CA ALA A 56 -1.79 14.11 -28.88
C ALA A 56 -0.36 13.59 -29.12
N GLU A 57 -0.17 12.29 -29.25
CA GLU A 57 1.12 11.65 -29.55
C GLU A 57 1.67 12.13 -30.91
N LEU A 58 0.86 12.09 -31.97
CA LEU A 58 1.26 12.55 -33.31
C LEU A 58 1.57 14.06 -33.36
N ALA A 59 0.92 14.87 -32.51
CA ALA A 59 1.15 16.32 -32.47
C ALA A 59 2.38 16.72 -31.66
N SER A 60 2.71 15.96 -30.63
CA SER A 60 3.75 16.30 -29.64
C SER A 60 5.09 15.65 -29.94
N GLY A 61 5.12 14.53 -30.68
CA GLY A 61 6.28 13.66 -30.69
C GLY A 61 6.70 13.33 -29.26
N ASP A 62 8.00 13.25 -28.98
CA ASP A 62 8.53 13.09 -27.61
C ASP A 62 8.61 14.43 -26.83
N GLY A 63 7.86 15.44 -27.26
CA GLY A 63 7.92 16.80 -26.71
C GLY A 63 7.27 16.97 -25.33
N PRO A 64 7.60 18.07 -24.63
CA PRO A 64 7.00 18.39 -23.36
C PRO A 64 5.51 18.73 -23.51
N GLY A 65 4.62 17.82 -23.21
CA GLY A 65 3.15 17.93 -23.35
C GLY A 65 2.50 16.60 -23.73
N ALA A 66 3.30 15.64 -24.23
CA ALA A 66 2.83 14.29 -24.49
C ALA A 66 2.39 13.61 -23.19
N LEU A 67 1.25 12.94 -23.25
CA LEU A 67 0.82 11.95 -22.24
C LEU A 67 1.05 10.58 -22.89
N PRO A 68 2.14 9.89 -22.58
CA PRO A 68 2.42 8.58 -23.15
C PRO A 68 1.28 7.61 -22.79
N TYR A 69 0.92 6.79 -23.78
CA TYR A 69 -0.07 5.72 -23.61
C TYR A 69 0.64 4.38 -23.42
N VAL A 70 0.21 3.63 -22.43
CA VAL A 70 0.68 2.26 -22.16
C VAL A 70 -0.48 1.30 -22.22
N LEU A 71 -0.35 0.26 -23.04
CA LEU A 71 -1.32 -0.83 -23.15
C LEU A 71 -1.08 -1.86 -22.04
N ALA A 72 -2.02 -1.91 -21.07
CA ALA A 72 -2.04 -2.92 -20.02
C ALA A 72 -2.69 -4.25 -20.50
N ARG A 73 -2.68 -5.28 -19.65
CA ARG A 73 -3.30 -6.58 -19.93
C ARG A 73 -4.51 -6.86 -19.04
N ASN A 74 -4.63 -6.12 -17.93
CA ASN A 74 -5.74 -6.25 -16.98
C ASN A 74 -6.03 -4.88 -16.37
N GLU A 75 -7.31 -4.50 -16.28
CA GLU A 75 -7.71 -3.17 -15.81
C GLU A 75 -7.46 -2.97 -14.30
N GLN A 76 -7.56 -4.01 -13.49
CA GLN A 76 -7.15 -3.94 -12.09
C GLN A 76 -5.65 -3.70 -11.98
N ALA A 77 -4.86 -4.42 -12.77
CA ALA A 77 -3.41 -4.31 -12.77
C ALA A 77 -2.90 -2.93 -13.18
N MET A 78 -3.53 -2.28 -14.18
CA MET A 78 -3.12 -0.92 -14.55
C MET A 78 -3.33 0.08 -13.41
N VAL A 79 -4.36 -0.11 -12.57
CA VAL A 79 -4.54 0.72 -11.38
C VAL A 79 -3.46 0.42 -10.34
N HIS A 80 -3.07 -0.86 -10.17
CA HIS A 80 -1.95 -1.24 -9.30
C HIS A 80 -0.63 -0.62 -9.75
N THR A 81 -0.36 -0.59 -11.05
CA THR A 81 0.81 0.08 -11.64
C THR A 81 0.79 1.59 -11.30
N ALA A 82 -0.35 2.25 -11.50
CA ALA A 82 -0.53 3.66 -11.16
C ALA A 82 -0.33 3.93 -9.66
N VAL A 83 -0.82 3.05 -8.78
CA VAL A 83 -0.64 3.14 -7.32
C VAL A 83 0.84 2.96 -6.95
N GLY A 84 1.54 1.98 -7.53
CA GLY A 84 2.97 1.76 -7.32
C GLY A 84 3.79 3.01 -7.67
N TYR A 85 3.51 3.60 -8.83
CA TYR A 85 4.12 4.84 -9.28
C TYR A 85 3.86 6.01 -8.32
N ALA A 86 2.58 6.26 -7.99
CA ALA A 86 2.19 7.40 -7.17
C ALA A 86 2.73 7.32 -5.73
N LYS A 87 2.80 6.10 -5.17
CA LYS A 87 3.41 5.89 -3.85
C LYS A 87 4.92 6.17 -3.88
N GLN A 88 5.63 5.72 -4.91
CA GLN A 88 7.07 5.93 -5.05
C GLN A 88 7.44 7.40 -5.28
N THR A 89 6.51 8.20 -5.82
CA THR A 89 6.66 9.65 -6.02
C THR A 89 6.04 10.49 -4.89
N ASP A 90 5.91 9.94 -3.68
CA ASP A 90 5.36 10.61 -2.48
C ASP A 90 3.96 11.22 -2.72
N ARG A 91 3.15 10.62 -3.60
CA ARG A 91 1.80 11.08 -4.03
C ARG A 91 1.78 12.42 -4.77
N LEU A 92 2.92 12.85 -5.30
CA LEU A 92 3.03 14.11 -6.06
C LEU A 92 2.80 13.93 -7.55
N GLN A 93 2.86 12.69 -8.04
CA GLN A 93 2.59 12.32 -9.43
C GLN A 93 1.69 11.09 -9.49
N THR A 94 0.98 10.91 -10.59
CA THR A 94 0.10 9.77 -10.80
C THR A 94 -0.05 9.43 -12.28
N TRP A 95 -0.82 8.39 -12.57
CA TRP A 95 -1.28 8.00 -13.89
C TRP A 95 -2.79 8.09 -13.99
N ALA A 96 -3.29 8.33 -15.20
CA ALA A 96 -4.69 8.10 -15.51
C ALA A 96 -4.88 6.68 -16.04
N CYS A 97 -6.01 6.04 -15.72
CA CYS A 97 -6.35 4.69 -16.14
C CYS A 97 -7.68 4.72 -16.89
N THR A 98 -7.72 4.27 -18.15
CA THR A 98 -8.95 4.24 -18.95
C THR A 98 -9.34 2.82 -19.32
N ALA A 99 -10.63 2.52 -19.25
CA ALA A 99 -11.20 1.23 -19.61
C ALA A 99 -12.50 1.38 -20.40
N SER A 100 -12.86 0.31 -21.11
CA SER A 100 -14.11 0.25 -21.85
C SER A 100 -15.32 0.13 -20.90
N VAL A 101 -16.52 0.10 -21.48
CA VAL A 101 -17.80 -0.07 -20.79
C VAL A 101 -17.92 -1.46 -20.15
N GLY A 102 -18.70 -1.59 -19.09
CA GLY A 102 -19.07 -2.87 -18.50
C GLY A 102 -17.90 -3.58 -17.82
N PRO A 103 -17.47 -4.77 -18.29
CA PRO A 103 -16.45 -5.57 -17.63
C PRO A 103 -15.09 -4.87 -17.51
N GLY A 104 -14.69 -4.06 -18.51
CA GLY A 104 -13.47 -3.26 -18.41
C GLY A 104 -13.52 -2.27 -17.26
N SER A 105 -14.65 -1.57 -17.09
CA SER A 105 -14.87 -0.68 -15.95
C SER A 105 -14.87 -1.44 -14.62
N THR A 106 -15.62 -2.52 -14.51
CA THR A 106 -15.75 -3.27 -13.24
C THR A 106 -14.44 -3.91 -12.79
N ASN A 107 -13.55 -4.29 -13.71
CA ASN A 107 -12.23 -4.79 -13.36
C ASN A 107 -11.37 -3.78 -12.60
N MET A 108 -11.60 -2.48 -12.73
CA MET A 108 -10.85 -1.45 -11.97
C MET A 108 -11.31 -1.30 -10.50
N LEU A 109 -12.45 -1.87 -10.09
CA LEU A 109 -13.06 -1.60 -8.77
C LEU A 109 -12.14 -1.96 -7.60
N THR A 110 -11.48 -3.12 -7.64
CA THR A 110 -10.50 -3.52 -6.60
C THR A 110 -9.34 -2.52 -6.52
N GLY A 111 -8.83 -2.08 -7.67
CA GLY A 111 -7.78 -1.06 -7.73
C GLY A 111 -8.24 0.30 -7.17
N ALA A 112 -9.49 0.72 -7.44
CA ALA A 112 -10.07 1.93 -6.87
C ALA A 112 -10.16 1.86 -5.34
N ALA A 113 -10.65 0.74 -4.79
CA ALA A 113 -10.71 0.51 -3.36
C ALA A 113 -9.32 0.55 -2.72
N LEU A 114 -8.34 -0.11 -3.33
CA LEU A 114 -6.94 -0.13 -2.88
C LEU A 114 -6.34 1.29 -2.86
N ALA A 115 -6.51 2.07 -3.93
CA ALA A 115 -6.03 3.45 -3.98
C ALA A 115 -6.68 4.32 -2.90
N THR A 116 -7.99 4.15 -2.69
CA THR A 116 -8.76 4.94 -1.71
C THR A 116 -8.39 4.61 -0.27
N ILE A 117 -8.30 3.32 0.10
CA ILE A 117 -7.94 2.95 1.48
C ILE A 117 -6.50 3.37 1.81
N ASN A 118 -5.59 3.36 0.84
CA ASN A 118 -4.20 3.78 1.02
C ASN A 118 -3.99 5.28 0.81
N ARG A 119 -5.02 6.03 0.43
CA ARG A 119 -4.95 7.46 0.10
C ARG A 119 -3.88 7.77 -0.94
N ILE A 120 -3.88 7.01 -2.03
CA ILE A 120 -2.95 7.18 -3.15
C ILE A 120 -3.71 7.77 -4.33
N PRO A 121 -3.27 8.91 -4.89
CA PRO A 121 -3.94 9.55 -6.00
C PRO A 121 -3.88 8.69 -7.27
N VAL A 122 -5.04 8.37 -7.85
CA VAL A 122 -5.14 7.73 -9.17
C VAL A 122 -6.38 8.27 -9.86
N LEU A 123 -6.26 8.67 -11.13
CA LEU A 123 -7.41 9.09 -11.94
C LEU A 123 -7.95 7.90 -12.75
N LEU A 124 -9.21 7.55 -12.52
CA LEU A 124 -9.91 6.48 -13.22
C LEU A 124 -10.91 7.08 -14.22
N LEU A 125 -10.83 6.63 -15.46
CA LEU A 125 -11.63 7.09 -16.58
C LEU A 125 -12.40 5.91 -17.21
N PRO A 126 -13.32 5.26 -16.47
CA PRO A 126 -14.17 4.23 -17.01
C PRO A 126 -15.12 4.81 -18.05
N SER A 127 -15.33 4.10 -19.15
CA SER A 127 -16.39 4.45 -20.10
C SER A 127 -17.75 4.06 -19.55
N SER A 128 -18.78 4.75 -20.03
CA SER A 128 -20.17 4.50 -19.66
C SER A 128 -21.05 4.32 -20.90
N ILE A 129 -22.27 3.91 -20.69
CA ILE A 129 -23.32 3.83 -21.73
C ILE A 129 -23.59 5.21 -22.34
N PHE A 130 -24.34 5.29 -23.44
CA PHE A 130 -24.73 6.56 -24.04
C PHE A 130 -25.52 7.44 -23.07
N ALA A 131 -25.05 8.65 -22.83
CA ALA A 131 -25.77 9.63 -22.03
C ALA A 131 -27.13 10.01 -22.65
N THR A 132 -27.22 10.00 -23.99
CA THR A 132 -28.47 10.26 -24.74
C THR A 132 -29.48 9.13 -24.63
N ARG A 133 -29.02 7.88 -24.39
CA ARG A 133 -29.85 6.66 -24.41
C ARG A 133 -30.61 6.42 -25.72
N ALA A 134 -30.26 7.14 -26.77
CA ALA A 134 -30.95 7.05 -28.06
C ALA A 134 -30.74 5.71 -28.78
N ALA A 135 -29.65 5.01 -28.43
CA ALA A 135 -29.33 3.71 -29.04
C ALA A 135 -30.13 2.53 -28.47
N GLY A 136 -30.92 2.73 -27.38
CA GLY A 136 -31.53 1.62 -26.63
C GLY A 136 -30.50 0.84 -25.80
N PRO A 137 -30.77 -0.41 -25.43
CA PRO A 137 -29.83 -1.25 -24.70
C PRO A 137 -28.52 -1.43 -25.48
N LEU A 138 -27.41 -1.20 -24.81
CA LEU A 138 -26.07 -1.26 -25.39
C LEU A 138 -25.33 -2.54 -25.01
N LEU A 139 -24.38 -2.97 -25.84
CA LEU A 139 -23.47 -4.03 -25.48
C LEU A 139 -22.77 -3.71 -24.16
N GLN A 140 -22.74 -4.67 -23.23
CA GLN A 140 -22.12 -4.56 -21.90
C GLN A 140 -22.86 -3.62 -20.92
N GLU A 141 -24.08 -3.22 -21.20
CA GLU A 141 -24.99 -2.56 -20.28
C GLU A 141 -25.64 -3.58 -19.32
N LEU A 142 -25.99 -3.14 -18.11
CA LEU A 142 -26.68 -4.02 -17.13
C LEU A 142 -28.16 -4.24 -17.43
N GLU A 143 -28.80 -3.41 -18.25
CA GLU A 143 -30.24 -3.43 -18.52
C GLU A 143 -31.10 -3.50 -17.24
N GLN A 144 -30.95 -2.53 -16.36
CA GLN A 144 -31.64 -2.49 -15.06
C GLN A 144 -33.15 -2.18 -15.22
N PRO A 145 -34.06 -3.05 -14.74
CA PRO A 145 -35.49 -2.83 -14.87
C PRO A 145 -36.02 -1.71 -13.98
N HIS A 146 -35.27 -1.30 -12.98
CA HIS A 146 -35.71 -0.34 -11.96
C HIS A 146 -35.21 1.10 -12.18
N GLY A 147 -34.27 1.31 -13.10
CA GLY A 147 -33.73 2.63 -13.36
C GLY A 147 -32.80 2.63 -14.58
N GLY A 148 -33.18 3.34 -15.62
CA GLY A 148 -32.40 3.41 -16.86
C GLY A 148 -31.13 4.28 -16.75
N ASP A 149 -30.82 4.84 -15.61
CA ASP A 149 -29.63 5.66 -15.36
C ASP A 149 -28.59 4.96 -14.47
N LEU A 150 -28.90 3.75 -14.00
CA LEU A 150 -27.93 2.93 -13.27
C LEU A 150 -26.97 2.25 -14.25
N THR A 151 -25.68 2.38 -13.96
CA THR A 151 -24.61 1.71 -14.72
C THR A 151 -23.66 0.98 -13.77
N VAL A 152 -22.80 0.12 -14.30
CA VAL A 152 -21.75 -0.53 -13.50
C VAL A 152 -20.84 0.50 -12.81
N ASN A 153 -20.73 1.70 -13.38
CA ASN A 153 -19.88 2.75 -12.83
C ASN A 153 -20.39 3.33 -11.50
N ASP A 154 -21.65 3.14 -11.15
CA ASP A 154 -22.18 3.52 -9.84
C ASP A 154 -21.47 2.76 -8.70
N ALA A 155 -20.89 1.58 -8.98
CA ALA A 155 -20.08 0.85 -8.01
C ALA A 155 -18.78 1.58 -7.60
N PHE A 156 -18.29 2.54 -8.38
CA PHE A 156 -17.14 3.36 -7.99
C PHE A 156 -17.47 4.39 -6.90
N ARG A 157 -18.73 4.77 -6.70
CA ARG A 157 -19.13 5.81 -5.73
C ARG A 157 -18.61 5.52 -4.32
N PRO A 158 -18.83 4.35 -3.73
CA PRO A 158 -18.30 4.02 -2.40
C PRO A 158 -16.79 3.74 -2.40
N LEU A 159 -16.17 3.50 -3.55
CA LEU A 159 -14.77 3.10 -3.69
C LEU A 159 -13.83 4.26 -4.08
N SER A 160 -14.39 5.44 -4.36
CA SER A 160 -13.64 6.61 -4.80
C SER A 160 -13.79 7.77 -3.83
N ARG A 161 -12.77 8.61 -3.72
CA ARG A 161 -12.82 9.87 -2.97
C ARG A 161 -13.61 10.95 -3.71
N PHE A 162 -13.64 10.84 -5.03
CA PHE A 162 -14.48 11.69 -5.88
C PHE A 162 -15.01 10.84 -7.03
N TYR A 163 -16.28 10.99 -7.32
CA TYR A 163 -16.94 10.36 -8.46
C TYR A 163 -17.86 11.39 -9.14
N ASP A 164 -17.74 11.50 -10.47
CA ASP A 164 -18.71 12.22 -11.28
C ASP A 164 -18.82 11.60 -12.68
N GLU A 165 -19.85 11.96 -13.44
CA GLU A 165 -20.08 11.50 -14.80
C GLU A 165 -20.29 12.69 -15.74
N VAL A 166 -19.54 12.71 -16.84
CA VAL A 166 -19.63 13.79 -17.86
C VAL A 166 -20.76 13.45 -18.84
N ARG A 167 -21.98 13.85 -18.50
CA ARG A 167 -23.17 13.64 -19.36
C ARG A 167 -23.33 14.69 -20.45
N ARG A 168 -22.66 15.81 -20.32
CA ARG A 168 -22.65 16.92 -21.27
C ARG A 168 -21.28 17.59 -21.28
N PRO A 169 -20.82 18.08 -22.46
CA PRO A 169 -19.52 18.75 -22.56
C PRO A 169 -19.33 19.90 -21.56
N GLU A 170 -20.35 20.69 -21.30
CA GLU A 170 -20.29 21.86 -20.42
C GLU A 170 -19.92 21.51 -18.96
N GLN A 171 -20.11 20.27 -18.54
CA GLN A 171 -19.77 19.81 -17.18
C GLN A 171 -18.27 19.56 -17.00
N LEU A 172 -17.54 19.26 -18.10
CA LEU A 172 -16.13 18.80 -18.03
C LEU A 172 -15.23 19.74 -17.23
N PRO A 173 -15.23 21.08 -17.44
CA PRO A 173 -14.32 21.96 -16.71
C PRO A 173 -14.49 21.92 -15.19
N SER A 174 -15.72 21.92 -14.69
CA SER A 174 -15.99 21.89 -13.24
C SER A 174 -15.61 20.55 -12.63
N ILE A 175 -15.90 19.45 -13.32
CA ILE A 175 -15.55 18.09 -12.89
C ILE A 175 -14.02 17.93 -12.82
N LEU A 176 -13.28 18.37 -13.84
CA LEU A 176 -11.82 18.30 -13.87
C LEU A 176 -11.19 19.11 -12.74
N LEU A 177 -11.68 20.32 -12.48
CA LEU A 177 -11.15 21.15 -11.38
C LEU A 177 -11.46 20.55 -10.00
N ALA A 178 -12.60 19.90 -9.83
CA ALA A 178 -12.94 19.18 -8.60
C ALA A 178 -12.05 17.93 -8.43
N ALA A 179 -11.83 17.18 -9.51
CA ALA A 179 -10.93 16.03 -9.52
C ALA A 179 -9.50 16.41 -9.10
N MET A 180 -8.95 17.50 -9.66
CA MET A 180 -7.60 17.96 -9.32
C MET A 180 -7.47 18.32 -7.84
N ARG A 181 -8.47 18.96 -7.24
CA ARG A 181 -8.46 19.27 -5.79
C ARG A 181 -8.32 18.02 -4.94
N VAL A 182 -9.01 16.94 -5.30
CA VAL A 182 -8.95 15.69 -4.53
C VAL A 182 -7.63 14.96 -4.78
N LEU A 183 -7.17 14.89 -6.03
CA LEU A 183 -5.89 14.23 -6.36
C LEU A 183 -4.68 14.88 -5.67
N THR A 184 -4.73 16.19 -5.41
CA THR A 184 -3.62 16.96 -4.83
C THR A 184 -3.82 17.31 -3.35
N ASP A 185 -4.89 16.83 -2.73
CA ASP A 185 -5.14 17.02 -1.30
C ASP A 185 -4.30 16.04 -0.47
N PRO A 186 -3.46 16.50 0.48
CA PRO A 186 -2.62 15.61 1.27
C PRO A 186 -3.41 14.73 2.26
N ALA A 187 -4.63 15.11 2.64
CA ALA A 187 -5.47 14.40 3.61
C ALA A 187 -6.54 13.50 2.95
N GLU A 188 -7.20 14.01 1.90
CA GLU A 188 -8.38 13.39 1.30
C GLU A 188 -8.14 12.72 -0.05
N THR A 189 -6.90 12.64 -0.52
CA THR A 189 -6.57 11.98 -1.79
C THR A 189 -6.89 10.48 -1.80
N GLY A 190 -7.06 9.92 -2.98
CA GLY A 190 -7.38 8.52 -3.24
C GLY A 190 -7.77 8.33 -4.70
N ALA A 191 -8.52 7.29 -5.01
CA ALA A 191 -9.10 7.11 -6.33
C ALA A 191 -10.06 8.25 -6.66
N VAL A 192 -9.89 8.85 -7.83
CA VAL A 192 -10.81 9.84 -8.42
C VAL A 192 -11.38 9.23 -9.69
N THR A 193 -12.69 9.07 -9.76
CA THR A 193 -13.35 8.44 -10.91
C THR A 193 -14.20 9.45 -11.67
N ILE A 194 -13.90 9.59 -12.96
CA ILE A 194 -14.71 10.37 -13.91
C ILE A 194 -15.28 9.41 -14.95
N SER A 195 -16.56 9.11 -14.84
CA SER A 195 -17.28 8.26 -15.78
C SER A 195 -17.52 9.01 -17.10
N LEU A 196 -17.20 8.36 -18.22
CA LEU A 196 -17.20 8.96 -19.54
C LEU A 196 -18.17 8.23 -20.49
N PRO A 197 -19.42 8.67 -20.66
CA PRO A 197 -20.32 8.12 -21.66
C PRO A 197 -19.71 8.16 -23.06
N GLN A 198 -19.83 7.03 -23.78
CA GLN A 198 -19.09 6.84 -25.04
C GLN A 198 -19.52 7.82 -26.16
N ASP A 199 -20.78 8.26 -26.19
CA ASP A 199 -21.27 9.28 -27.12
C ASP A 199 -20.70 10.67 -26.77
N VAL A 200 -20.69 11.04 -25.50
CA VAL A 200 -20.18 12.34 -25.03
C VAL A 200 -18.69 12.49 -25.26
N GLN A 201 -17.89 11.41 -25.14
CA GLN A 201 -16.45 11.46 -25.45
C GLN A 201 -16.16 12.02 -26.84
N ALA A 202 -16.99 11.67 -27.81
CA ALA A 202 -16.85 12.08 -29.22
C ALA A 202 -17.55 13.41 -29.54
N GLU A 203 -18.36 13.95 -28.62
CA GLU A 203 -19.10 15.20 -28.83
C GLU A 203 -18.14 16.40 -28.83
N ALA A 204 -18.26 17.27 -29.86
CA ALA A 204 -17.42 18.46 -30.00
C ALA A 204 -18.06 19.69 -29.33
N PHE A 205 -17.22 20.49 -28.66
CA PHE A 205 -17.64 21.72 -27.99
C PHE A 205 -16.61 22.85 -28.21
N ASP A 206 -17.04 24.08 -28.11
CA ASP A 206 -16.17 25.26 -28.25
C ASP A 206 -15.62 25.66 -26.85
N TRP A 207 -14.42 25.16 -26.53
CA TRP A 207 -13.79 25.33 -25.24
C TRP A 207 -13.08 26.68 -25.09
N PRO A 208 -13.12 27.33 -23.92
CA PRO A 208 -12.24 28.46 -23.65
C PRO A 208 -10.77 27.99 -23.61
N VAL A 209 -9.87 28.69 -24.28
CA VAL A 209 -8.45 28.31 -24.36
C VAL A 209 -7.78 28.29 -22.98
N GLU A 210 -8.29 29.06 -22.05
CA GLU A 210 -7.82 29.12 -20.65
C GLU A 210 -7.98 27.79 -19.92
N LEU A 211 -8.86 26.90 -20.38
CA LEU A 211 -9.00 25.54 -19.83
C LEU A 211 -7.69 24.75 -19.96
N PHE A 212 -6.93 25.02 -20.99
CA PHE A 212 -5.70 24.30 -21.37
C PHE A 212 -4.41 25.01 -20.93
N ALA A 213 -4.54 26.11 -20.18
CA ALA A 213 -3.37 26.75 -19.58
C ALA A 213 -2.73 25.82 -18.53
N GLU A 214 -1.41 25.85 -18.43
CA GLU A 214 -0.70 25.15 -17.36
C GLU A 214 -1.22 25.59 -15.99
N ARG A 215 -1.47 24.60 -15.12
CA ARG A 215 -1.88 24.82 -13.73
C ARG A 215 -0.95 24.07 -12.81
N THR A 216 -0.43 24.76 -11.81
CA THR A 216 0.34 24.17 -10.74
C THR A 216 -0.54 24.08 -9.49
N HIS A 217 -0.70 22.87 -8.99
CA HIS A 217 -1.43 22.56 -7.76
C HIS A 217 -0.44 22.46 -6.60
N HIS A 218 -0.57 23.36 -5.64
CA HIS A 218 0.26 23.36 -4.46
C HIS A 218 -0.23 22.29 -3.47
N VAL A 219 0.64 21.33 -3.13
CA VAL A 219 0.39 20.31 -2.10
C VAL A 219 0.83 20.86 -0.75
N ALA A 220 -0.12 21.32 0.03
CA ALA A 220 0.14 22.06 1.25
C ALA A 220 0.75 21.20 2.38
N ARG A 221 1.51 21.86 3.27
CA ARG A 221 1.96 21.35 4.57
C ARG A 221 1.30 22.16 5.69
N PRO A 222 0.06 21.84 6.10
CA PRO A 222 -0.62 22.58 7.16
C PRO A 222 0.11 22.37 8.49
N PRO A 223 0.52 23.46 9.18
CA PRO A 223 1.10 23.36 10.52
C PRO A 223 0.04 22.93 11.53
N ALA A 224 0.44 22.21 12.57
CA ALA A 224 -0.44 21.92 13.69
C ALA A 224 -0.70 23.17 14.54
N GLU A 225 -1.86 23.21 15.20
CA GLU A 225 -2.20 24.29 16.12
C GLU A 225 -1.19 24.36 17.28
N PRO A 226 -0.56 25.52 17.56
CA PRO A 226 0.47 25.66 18.60
C PRO A 226 0.01 25.18 19.99
N SER A 227 -1.22 25.48 20.37
CA SER A 227 -1.79 25.05 21.65
C SER A 227 -1.85 23.52 21.77
N ARG A 228 -2.08 22.80 20.66
CA ARG A 228 -2.07 21.33 20.63
C ARG A 228 -0.65 20.77 20.72
N ILE A 229 0.32 21.40 20.11
CA ILE A 229 1.75 21.05 20.27
C ILE A 229 2.19 21.21 21.73
N GLU A 230 1.81 22.30 22.39
CA GLU A 230 2.12 22.54 23.80
C GLU A 230 1.45 21.48 24.72
N GLN A 231 0.19 21.11 24.44
CA GLN A 231 -0.50 20.05 25.18
C GLN A 231 0.18 18.70 24.97
N ALA A 232 0.56 18.37 23.72
CA ALA A 232 1.30 17.17 23.39
C ALA A 232 2.63 17.10 24.15
N ALA A 233 3.38 18.20 24.14
CA ALA A 233 4.65 18.28 24.87
C ALA A 233 4.47 18.08 26.39
N ARG A 234 3.40 18.64 27.01
CA ARG A 234 3.11 18.39 28.42
C ARG A 234 2.82 16.91 28.73
N ILE A 235 2.03 16.25 27.89
CA ILE A 235 1.73 14.82 28.03
C ILE A 235 3.02 14.01 27.88
N ILE A 236 3.82 14.27 26.86
CA ILE A 236 5.06 13.55 26.60
C ILE A 236 6.07 13.76 27.75
N ARG A 237 6.22 15.00 28.25
CA ARG A 237 7.11 15.29 29.41
C ARG A 237 6.71 14.55 30.69
N SER A 238 5.44 14.17 30.85
CA SER A 238 4.96 13.41 32.00
C SER A 238 5.10 11.90 31.84
N ALA A 239 5.51 11.43 30.66
CA ALA A 239 5.66 10.01 30.39
C ALA A 239 6.94 9.44 30.99
N GLN A 240 6.84 8.20 31.47
CA GLN A 240 7.99 7.39 31.89
C GLN A 240 8.46 6.44 30.78
N ARG A 241 7.51 5.92 30.02
CA ARG A 241 7.74 4.93 28.94
C ARG A 241 7.03 5.34 27.65
N PRO A 242 7.36 6.49 27.05
CA PRO A 242 6.74 6.91 25.80
C PRO A 242 7.21 6.06 24.62
N MET A 243 6.35 5.86 23.62
CA MET A 243 6.68 5.19 22.37
C MET A 243 6.10 5.96 21.19
N ILE A 244 6.87 6.11 20.11
CA ILE A 244 6.36 6.60 18.83
C ILE A 244 5.90 5.42 17.97
N VAL A 245 4.72 5.57 17.32
CA VAL A 245 4.22 4.66 16.29
C VAL A 245 4.23 5.42 14.97
N ALA A 246 5.23 5.13 14.13
CA ALA A 246 5.40 5.76 12.83
C ALA A 246 4.56 5.07 11.75
N GLY A 247 3.72 5.83 11.08
CA GLY A 247 2.90 5.37 9.96
C GLY A 247 3.32 5.98 8.62
N GLY A 248 2.61 5.62 7.54
CA GLY A 248 2.89 6.09 6.18
C GLY A 248 2.85 7.62 5.99
N GLY A 249 2.22 8.35 6.91
CA GLY A 249 2.24 9.81 6.89
C GLY A 249 3.62 10.41 7.07
N VAL A 250 4.56 9.70 7.70
CA VAL A 250 5.97 10.12 7.80
C VAL A 250 6.59 10.19 6.40
N HIS A 251 6.43 9.14 5.58
CA HIS A 251 6.96 9.11 4.22
C HIS A 251 6.32 10.16 3.32
N TYR A 252 4.98 10.25 3.31
CA TYR A 252 4.27 11.18 2.44
C TYR A 252 4.50 12.65 2.81
N SER A 253 4.87 12.93 4.05
CA SER A 253 5.33 14.26 4.48
C SER A 253 6.83 14.45 4.30
N GLN A 254 7.60 13.43 3.88
CA GLN A 254 9.08 13.47 3.87
C GLN A 254 9.61 13.92 5.24
N ALA A 255 9.11 13.30 6.29
CA ALA A 255 9.33 13.69 7.69
C ALA A 255 10.38 12.82 8.40
N GLU A 256 11.08 11.95 7.68
CA GLU A 256 12.03 10.98 8.24
C GLU A 256 13.15 11.67 9.02
N ASP A 257 13.72 12.75 8.46
CA ASP A 257 14.78 13.53 9.13
C ASP A 257 14.25 14.24 10.40
N ALA A 258 13.01 14.75 10.35
CA ALA A 258 12.37 15.38 11.50
C ALA A 258 12.06 14.35 12.61
N LEU A 259 11.65 13.13 12.23
CA LEU A 259 11.46 12.03 13.15
C LEU A 259 12.78 11.61 13.81
N ALA A 260 13.83 11.43 13.01
CA ALA A 260 15.16 11.08 13.50
C ALA A 260 15.71 12.15 14.46
N ALA A 261 15.51 13.42 14.15
CA ALA A 261 15.92 14.54 15.02
C ALA A 261 15.18 14.53 16.37
N LEU A 262 13.85 14.31 16.36
CA LEU A 262 13.06 14.16 17.58
C LEU A 262 13.57 12.99 18.43
N CYS A 263 13.77 11.82 17.81
CA CYS A 263 14.24 10.61 18.48
C CYS A 263 15.65 10.80 19.07
N ALA A 264 16.56 11.42 18.33
CA ALA A 264 17.92 11.72 18.80
C ALA A 264 17.91 12.67 20.00
N ALA A 265 17.04 13.69 20.00
CA ALA A 265 16.92 14.66 21.09
C ALA A 265 16.29 14.04 22.35
N THR A 266 15.29 13.18 22.19
CA THR A 266 14.46 12.70 23.31
C THR A 266 14.79 11.27 23.74
N GLY A 267 15.36 10.44 22.88
CA GLY A 267 15.58 9.02 23.13
C GLY A 267 14.30 8.17 23.09
N ILE A 268 13.18 8.71 22.62
CA ILE A 268 11.91 7.95 22.49
C ILE A 268 12.06 6.88 21.42
N PRO A 269 11.71 5.61 21.71
CA PRO A 269 11.77 4.52 20.74
C PRO A 269 10.65 4.59 19.71
N VAL A 270 10.91 4.03 18.53
CA VAL A 270 9.99 4.00 17.39
C VAL A 270 9.63 2.57 17.02
N GLY A 271 8.32 2.29 17.01
CA GLY A 271 7.75 1.15 16.31
C GLY A 271 7.14 1.58 14.99
N GLU A 272 7.38 0.82 13.93
CA GLU A 272 6.91 1.12 12.58
C GLU A 272 5.68 0.29 12.20
N THR A 273 4.70 0.93 11.58
CA THR A 273 3.60 0.19 10.92
C THR A 273 4.07 -0.33 9.57
N GLN A 274 3.30 -1.22 8.92
CA GLN A 274 3.60 -1.67 7.55
C GLN A 274 3.85 -0.50 6.58
N ALA A 275 3.00 0.53 6.63
CA ALA A 275 3.14 1.70 5.77
C ALA A 275 4.21 2.69 6.24
N GLY A 276 4.65 2.59 7.48
CA GLY A 276 5.66 3.44 8.09
C GLY A 276 7.06 2.82 8.11
N LYS A 277 7.22 1.57 7.66
CA LYS A 277 8.52 0.90 7.68
C LYS A 277 9.54 1.63 6.82
N GLY A 278 10.70 1.91 7.41
CA GLY A 278 11.73 2.77 6.84
C GLY A 278 11.62 4.24 7.24
N SER A 279 10.70 4.59 8.13
CA SER A 279 10.64 5.94 8.75
C SER A 279 11.92 6.27 9.53
N LEU A 280 12.54 5.25 10.12
CA LEU A 280 13.93 5.27 10.56
C LEU A 280 14.71 4.18 9.82
N LEU A 281 15.94 4.48 9.42
CA LEU A 281 16.79 3.51 8.75
C LEU A 281 17.37 2.49 9.75
N HIS A 282 17.65 1.29 9.27
CA HIS A 282 18.34 0.27 10.04
C HIS A 282 19.66 0.81 10.61
N GLY A 283 19.94 0.51 11.87
CA GLY A 283 21.07 1.04 12.63
C GLY A 283 20.77 2.31 13.43
N ASN A 284 19.58 2.91 13.28
CA ASN A 284 19.16 3.99 14.18
C ASN A 284 18.89 3.42 15.60
N PRO A 285 19.51 3.97 16.66
CA PRO A 285 19.44 3.40 18.02
C PRO A 285 18.04 3.46 18.66
N GLN A 286 17.11 4.27 18.16
CA GLN A 286 15.73 4.33 18.62
C GLN A 286 14.78 3.46 17.82
N LEU A 287 15.24 2.78 16.74
CA LEU A 287 14.42 1.89 15.96
C LEU A 287 14.20 0.55 16.68
N LEU A 288 12.96 0.20 16.97
CA LEU A 288 12.56 -1.11 17.48
C LEU A 288 11.93 -2.03 16.41
N GLY A 289 11.87 -1.53 15.16
CA GLY A 289 11.28 -2.24 14.03
C GLY A 289 9.76 -2.22 14.03
N ALA A 290 9.17 -3.25 13.48
CA ALA A 290 7.74 -3.37 13.28
C ALA A 290 6.94 -3.47 14.59
N VAL A 291 5.72 -2.90 14.65
CA VAL A 291 4.81 -3.00 15.81
C VAL A 291 3.48 -3.63 15.41
N GLY A 292 2.88 -4.39 16.33
CA GLY A 292 1.56 -5.00 16.17
C GLY A 292 1.60 -6.47 15.78
N SER A 293 0.59 -6.95 15.06
CA SER A 293 0.42 -8.38 14.73
C SER A 293 1.57 -8.99 13.93
N THR A 294 2.25 -8.18 13.12
CA THR A 294 3.48 -8.55 12.41
C THR A 294 4.68 -7.77 12.94
N GLY A 295 4.66 -7.48 14.24
CA GLY A 295 5.70 -6.73 14.91
C GLY A 295 6.90 -7.55 15.32
N THR A 296 7.97 -6.87 15.75
CA THR A 296 9.10 -7.46 16.43
C THR A 296 8.75 -7.70 17.90
N THR A 297 9.36 -8.69 18.54
CA THR A 297 9.20 -8.88 19.99
C THR A 297 9.71 -7.67 20.77
N ALA A 298 10.70 -6.95 20.25
CA ALA A 298 11.24 -5.73 20.84
C ALA A 298 10.20 -4.60 20.86
N ALA A 299 9.62 -4.25 19.71
CA ALA A 299 8.61 -3.19 19.61
C ALA A 299 7.33 -3.55 20.38
N ASN A 300 6.88 -4.81 20.31
CA ASN A 300 5.68 -5.26 20.99
C ASN A 300 5.85 -5.28 22.53
N ALA A 301 7.04 -5.64 23.04
CA ALA A 301 7.33 -5.57 24.48
C ALA A 301 7.29 -4.14 25.01
N VAL A 302 7.83 -3.18 24.25
CA VAL A 302 7.76 -1.75 24.60
C VAL A 302 6.33 -1.23 24.48
N ALA A 303 5.62 -1.59 23.42
CA ALA A 303 4.22 -1.18 23.21
C ALA A 303 3.29 -1.65 24.33
N ALA A 304 3.50 -2.85 24.86
CA ALA A 304 2.71 -3.40 25.96
C ALA A 304 2.84 -2.61 27.28
N GLN A 305 3.93 -1.88 27.45
CA GLN A 305 4.25 -1.13 28.68
C GLN A 305 4.23 0.40 28.48
N ALA A 306 3.95 0.87 27.25
CA ALA A 306 3.95 2.29 26.94
C ALA A 306 2.83 3.03 27.70
N ASP A 307 3.19 4.05 28.47
CA ASP A 307 2.25 4.94 29.19
C ASP A 307 1.79 6.12 28.32
N VAL A 308 2.57 6.47 27.29
CA VAL A 308 2.19 7.44 26.26
C VAL A 308 2.56 6.89 24.89
N VAL A 309 1.58 6.79 24.00
CA VAL A 309 1.75 6.39 22.60
C VAL A 309 1.61 7.61 21.70
N ILE A 310 2.67 7.91 20.93
CA ILE A 310 2.71 9.05 20.03
C ILE A 310 2.55 8.54 18.60
N GLY A 311 1.32 8.60 18.07
CA GLY A 311 1.05 8.22 16.69
C GLY A 311 1.46 9.32 15.72
N VAL A 312 2.29 9.01 14.74
CA VAL A 312 2.72 9.95 13.69
C VAL A 312 2.30 9.41 12.34
N GLY A 313 1.30 10.04 11.73
CA GLY A 313 0.81 9.68 10.41
C GLY A 313 0.28 8.23 10.30
N THR A 314 -0.15 7.63 11.41
CA THR A 314 -0.72 6.28 11.47
C THR A 314 -2.25 6.32 11.53
N ARG A 315 -2.89 5.26 11.02
CA ARG A 315 -4.34 5.06 11.07
C ARG A 315 -4.77 4.10 12.16
N TYR A 316 -3.83 3.49 12.88
CA TYR A 316 -4.11 2.48 13.92
C TYR A 316 -5.07 1.39 13.43
N GLN A 317 -4.73 0.73 12.34
CA GLN A 317 -5.46 -0.47 11.92
C GLN A 317 -5.27 -1.58 12.95
N ASP A 318 -6.13 -2.60 12.90
CA ASP A 318 -6.11 -3.74 13.84
C ASP A 318 -4.76 -4.45 13.90
N PHE A 319 -4.06 -4.58 12.77
CA PHE A 319 -2.70 -5.11 12.70
C PHE A 319 -1.72 -4.30 13.53
N THR A 320 -1.75 -2.97 13.42
CA THR A 320 -0.86 -2.08 14.19
C THR A 320 -1.10 -2.16 15.69
N THR A 321 -2.37 -2.35 16.10
CA THR A 321 -2.76 -2.42 17.50
C THR A 321 -2.81 -3.86 18.04
N ALA A 322 -2.43 -4.86 17.22
CA ALA A 322 -2.64 -6.27 17.54
C ALA A 322 -4.07 -6.48 18.08
N SER A 323 -5.05 -6.01 17.31
CA SER A 323 -6.47 -6.03 17.68
C SER A 323 -6.75 -5.44 19.08
N ARG A 324 -6.08 -4.34 19.42
CA ARG A 324 -6.16 -3.63 20.71
C ARG A 324 -5.55 -4.38 21.90
N THR A 325 -4.61 -5.28 21.66
CA THR A 325 -3.85 -5.95 22.72
C THR A 325 -2.42 -5.40 22.85
N ALA A 326 -1.91 -4.65 21.88
CA ALA A 326 -0.54 -4.14 21.89
C ALA A 326 -0.29 -3.06 22.95
N PHE A 327 -1.18 -2.08 23.08
CA PHE A 327 -1.02 -0.93 23.99
C PHE A 327 -1.88 -1.16 25.24
N ALA A 328 -1.47 -2.11 26.09
CA ALA A 328 -2.27 -2.65 27.19
C ALA A 328 -1.94 -2.06 28.57
N ALA A 329 -1.00 -1.12 28.68
CA ALA A 329 -0.67 -0.48 29.93
C ALA A 329 -1.89 0.26 30.51
N GLU A 330 -2.14 0.07 31.81
CA GLU A 330 -3.22 0.77 32.51
C GLU A 330 -2.96 2.30 32.45
N GLY A 331 -3.97 3.05 32.05
CA GLY A 331 -3.87 4.50 31.94
C GLY A 331 -3.06 4.98 30.73
N VAL A 332 -2.81 4.16 29.72
CA VAL A 332 -2.12 4.57 28.49
C VAL A 332 -2.82 5.75 27.81
N ARG A 333 -2.05 6.76 27.44
CA ARG A 333 -2.55 7.96 26.78
C ARG A 333 -2.01 8.02 25.35
N PHE A 334 -2.82 8.57 24.45
CA PHE A 334 -2.45 8.73 23.04
C PHE A 334 -2.28 10.21 22.68
N VAL A 335 -1.25 10.49 21.89
CA VAL A 335 -1.02 11.79 21.23
C VAL A 335 -0.91 11.50 19.73
N ASN A 336 -1.83 12.00 18.93
CA ASN A 336 -1.94 11.61 17.53
C ASN A 336 -1.67 12.79 16.59
N LEU A 337 -0.47 12.85 16.02
CA LEU A 337 -0.11 13.77 14.94
C LEU A 337 -0.52 13.16 13.60
N ASN A 338 -1.53 13.74 12.96
CA ASN A 338 -2.03 13.25 11.68
C ASN A 338 -2.53 14.40 10.80
N ILE A 339 -2.41 14.25 9.48
CA ILE A 339 -2.90 15.23 8.52
C ILE A 339 -4.43 15.32 8.50
N THR A 340 -5.14 14.25 8.92
CA THR A 340 -6.60 14.19 8.93
C THR A 340 -7.16 14.06 10.35
N PRO A 341 -8.18 14.86 10.71
CA PRO A 341 -8.87 14.72 11.99
C PRO A 341 -9.47 13.34 12.21
N PHE A 342 -9.93 12.68 11.14
CA PHE A 342 -10.55 11.36 11.19
C PHE A 342 -9.65 10.28 11.82
N ASP A 343 -8.34 10.34 11.55
CA ASP A 343 -7.39 9.40 12.15
C ASP A 343 -6.81 9.92 13.47
N ALA A 344 -6.65 11.25 13.60
CA ALA A 344 -6.09 11.85 14.80
C ALA A 344 -6.96 11.66 16.06
N VAL A 345 -8.28 11.50 15.91
CA VAL A 345 -9.21 11.31 17.03
C VAL A 345 -9.22 9.88 17.58
N LYS A 346 -8.61 8.93 16.89
CA LYS A 346 -8.64 7.51 17.31
C LYS A 346 -8.00 7.29 18.68
N HIS A 347 -8.50 6.26 19.39
CA HIS A 347 -8.10 5.92 20.75
C HIS A 347 -8.32 7.06 21.78
N SER A 348 -9.28 7.95 21.52
CA SER A 348 -9.57 9.12 22.37
C SER A 348 -8.32 9.96 22.69
N GLY A 349 -7.31 9.91 21.81
CA GLY A 349 -6.04 10.57 22.01
C GLY A 349 -6.12 12.09 21.82
N LEU A 350 -5.11 12.80 22.32
CA LEU A 350 -4.93 14.21 22.01
C LEU A 350 -4.76 14.37 20.50
N THR A 351 -5.71 15.06 19.90
CA THR A 351 -5.74 15.29 18.45
C THR A 351 -4.79 16.43 18.08
N VAL A 352 -3.75 16.14 17.29
CA VAL A 352 -2.81 17.11 16.72
C VAL A 352 -2.92 17.02 15.20
N VAL A 353 -3.71 17.91 14.60
CA VAL A 353 -3.93 17.89 13.14
C VAL A 353 -2.89 18.76 12.43
N GLY A 354 -2.10 18.15 11.55
CA GLY A 354 -1.08 18.85 10.78
C GLY A 354 -0.19 17.91 9.97
N ASP A 355 0.66 18.49 9.12
CA ASP A 355 1.70 17.77 8.39
C ASP A 355 2.70 17.17 9.38
N ALA A 356 3.17 15.93 9.12
CA ALA A 356 4.04 15.23 10.06
C ALA A 356 5.40 15.91 10.21
N ARG A 357 6.00 16.46 9.13
CA ARG A 357 7.29 17.16 9.19
C ARG A 357 7.19 18.42 10.05
N GLU A 358 6.18 19.23 9.79
CA GLU A 358 5.95 20.47 10.54
C GLU A 358 5.64 20.19 12.02
N GLY A 359 4.78 19.19 12.28
CA GLY A 359 4.42 18.79 13.63
C GLY A 359 5.57 18.21 14.45
N LEU A 360 6.39 17.33 13.84
CA LEU A 360 7.59 16.76 14.49
C LEU A 360 8.63 17.85 14.79
N THR A 361 8.85 18.78 13.87
CA THR A 361 9.75 19.92 14.07
C THR A 361 9.28 20.78 15.26
N ALA A 362 8.00 21.09 15.32
CA ALA A 362 7.42 21.86 16.43
C ALA A 362 7.49 21.11 17.77
N LEU A 363 7.23 19.77 17.77
CA LEU A 363 7.36 18.94 18.96
C LEU A 363 8.80 18.86 19.45
N THR A 364 9.80 18.77 18.55
CA THR A 364 11.22 18.76 18.92
C THR A 364 11.59 20.03 19.67
N ALA A 365 11.17 21.19 19.16
CA ALA A 365 11.38 22.46 19.84
C ALA A 365 10.66 22.54 21.20
N ALA A 366 9.40 22.07 21.27
CA ALA A 366 8.62 22.08 22.50
C ALA A 366 9.15 21.11 23.56
N LEU A 367 9.94 20.10 23.17
CA LEU A 367 10.56 19.11 24.08
C LEU A 367 12.02 19.41 24.39
N GLU A 368 12.54 20.58 24.01
CA GLU A 368 13.93 20.96 24.30
C GLU A 368 14.30 20.74 25.76
N GLY A 369 15.45 20.09 26.00
CA GLY A 369 15.97 19.76 27.31
C GLY A 369 15.30 18.61 28.04
N TRP A 370 14.34 17.92 27.42
CA TRP A 370 13.72 16.72 27.96
C TRP A 370 14.14 15.48 27.19
N SER A 371 14.36 14.38 27.90
CA SER A 371 14.63 13.07 27.30
C SER A 371 14.15 11.96 28.24
N VAL A 372 14.00 10.77 27.71
CA VAL A 372 13.74 9.56 28.50
C VAL A 372 14.97 9.19 29.34
N ASP A 373 14.76 8.40 30.40
CA ASP A 373 15.83 7.94 31.28
C ASP A 373 16.79 6.97 30.57
N ASP A 374 18.04 6.95 31.05
CA ASP A 374 19.09 6.10 30.49
C ASP A 374 18.77 4.59 30.67
N ASP A 375 18.14 4.20 31.77
CA ASP A 375 17.71 2.81 32.00
C ASP A 375 16.71 2.36 30.93
N TYR A 376 15.79 3.23 30.54
CA TYR A 376 14.84 2.93 29.46
C TYR A 376 15.52 2.82 28.10
N ARG A 377 16.54 3.64 27.83
CA ARG A 377 17.36 3.53 26.61
C ARG A 377 18.13 2.20 26.56
N GLN A 378 18.70 1.77 27.69
CA GLN A 378 19.42 0.50 27.79
C GLN A 378 18.50 -0.69 27.58
N GLU A 379 17.28 -0.64 28.14
CA GLU A 379 16.27 -1.67 27.91
C GLU A 379 15.90 -1.80 26.42
N GLN A 380 15.67 -0.67 25.75
CA GLN A 380 15.40 -0.64 24.29
C GLN A 380 16.53 -1.30 23.50
N ALA A 381 17.78 -0.93 23.78
CA ALA A 381 18.95 -1.48 23.10
C ALA A 381 19.08 -3.00 23.32
N ARG A 382 18.81 -3.48 24.54
CA ARG A 382 18.82 -4.91 24.84
C ARG A 382 17.71 -5.65 24.08
N LEU A 383 16.48 -5.15 24.12
CA LEU A 383 15.35 -5.78 23.43
C LEU A 383 15.60 -5.86 21.92
N TRP A 384 16.17 -4.80 21.34
CA TRP A 384 16.54 -4.78 19.92
C TRP A 384 17.65 -5.81 19.61
N ALA A 385 18.70 -5.90 20.45
CA ALA A 385 19.76 -6.88 20.25
C ALA A 385 19.24 -8.32 20.33
N ASP A 386 18.32 -8.61 21.29
CA ASP A 386 17.69 -9.91 21.43
C ASP A 386 16.84 -10.26 20.18
N TRP A 387 16.19 -9.26 19.58
CA TRP A 387 15.44 -9.43 18.34
C TRP A 387 16.36 -9.65 17.12
N ASP A 388 17.43 -8.88 17.01
CA ASP A 388 18.37 -8.97 15.87
C ASP A 388 19.00 -10.38 15.76
N VAL A 389 19.25 -11.04 16.90
CA VAL A 389 19.66 -12.46 16.92
C VAL A 389 18.62 -13.38 16.28
N GLN A 390 17.34 -13.12 16.47
CA GLN A 390 16.27 -13.91 15.84
C GLN A 390 16.19 -13.66 14.34
N VAL A 391 16.43 -12.42 13.90
CA VAL A 391 16.50 -12.06 12.48
C VAL A 391 17.68 -12.78 11.81
N GLU A 392 18.87 -12.75 12.43
CA GLU A 392 20.04 -13.47 11.93
C GLU A 392 19.78 -14.97 11.81
N ALA A 393 19.13 -15.57 12.80
CA ALA A 393 18.79 -16.98 12.76
C ALA A 393 17.77 -17.34 11.66
N ALA A 394 16.89 -16.40 11.28
CA ALA A 394 15.94 -16.58 10.18
C ALA A 394 16.61 -16.41 8.80
N HIS A 395 17.55 -15.46 8.69
CA HIS A 395 18.30 -15.21 7.45
C HIS A 395 19.40 -16.26 7.19
N HIS A 396 19.96 -16.82 8.28
CA HIS A 396 21.03 -17.80 8.27
C HIS A 396 20.67 -18.98 9.18
N PRO A 397 19.70 -19.82 8.80
CA PRO A 397 19.28 -20.95 9.64
C PRO A 397 20.43 -21.92 9.85
N SER A 398 20.47 -22.54 11.04
CA SER A 398 21.47 -23.55 11.35
C SER A 398 21.30 -24.82 10.50
N SER A 399 22.37 -25.61 10.38
CA SER A 399 22.32 -26.89 9.69
C SER A 399 21.26 -27.85 10.25
N GLN A 400 20.93 -27.76 11.54
CA GLN A 400 19.85 -28.54 12.13
C GLN A 400 18.46 -28.19 11.55
N VAL A 401 18.24 -26.93 11.15
CA VAL A 401 17.01 -26.51 10.48
C VAL A 401 17.04 -26.95 9.02
N THR A 402 18.13 -26.66 8.30
CA THR A 402 18.25 -26.99 6.87
C THR A 402 18.26 -28.49 6.61
N ASP A 403 18.91 -29.29 7.47
CA ASP A 403 18.92 -30.76 7.36
C ASP A 403 17.56 -31.41 7.65
N ALA A 404 16.65 -30.67 8.33
CA ALA A 404 15.30 -31.14 8.62
C ALA A 404 14.29 -30.78 7.50
N LEU A 405 14.68 -29.91 6.56
CA LEU A 405 13.81 -29.52 5.45
C LEU A 405 13.71 -30.66 4.43
N ALA A 406 12.53 -30.79 3.81
CA ALA A 406 12.33 -31.73 2.73
C ALA A 406 13.22 -31.34 1.53
N ASP A 407 13.95 -32.31 0.97
CA ASP A 407 14.70 -32.17 -0.27
C ASP A 407 15.70 -30.99 -0.35
N GLY A 408 16.15 -30.46 0.81
CA GLY A 408 17.10 -29.34 0.86
C GLY A 408 16.50 -27.99 0.44
N LEU A 409 15.17 -27.81 0.55
CA LEU A 409 14.48 -26.57 0.25
C LEU A 409 15.01 -25.41 1.09
N LEU A 410 14.95 -24.20 0.53
CA LEU A 410 15.21 -22.97 1.26
C LEU A 410 14.03 -22.61 2.17
N THR A 411 14.29 -21.81 3.20
CA THR A 411 13.22 -21.15 3.97
C THR A 411 12.88 -19.81 3.36
N GLN A 412 11.62 -19.33 3.57
CA GLN A 412 11.23 -17.98 3.18
C GLN A 412 12.15 -16.93 3.83
N GLY A 413 12.58 -17.13 5.09
CA GLY A 413 13.51 -16.24 5.80
C GLY A 413 14.87 -16.13 5.12
N GLU A 414 15.45 -17.24 4.63
CA GLU A 414 16.70 -17.23 3.88
C GLU A 414 16.57 -16.45 2.57
N VAL A 415 15.46 -16.65 1.83
CA VAL A 415 15.22 -15.91 0.58
C VAL A 415 15.15 -14.42 0.85
N LEU A 416 14.38 -13.98 1.86
CA LEU A 416 14.26 -12.58 2.24
C LEU A 416 15.61 -12.00 2.71
N GLY A 417 16.36 -12.75 3.52
CA GLY A 417 17.68 -12.36 4.03
C GLY A 417 18.67 -12.12 2.89
N LEU A 418 18.80 -13.08 1.97
CA LEU A 418 19.71 -12.97 0.83
C LEU A 418 19.37 -11.81 -0.09
N VAL A 419 18.08 -11.59 -0.41
CA VAL A 419 17.67 -10.44 -1.22
C VAL A 419 18.01 -9.13 -0.49
N ASN A 420 17.81 -9.07 0.83
CA ASN A 420 18.17 -7.87 1.61
C ASN A 420 19.67 -7.60 1.63
N GLU A 421 20.48 -8.63 1.79
CA GLU A 421 21.95 -8.51 1.85
C GLU A 421 22.58 -8.13 0.51
N LEU A 422 22.09 -8.73 -0.58
CA LEU A 422 22.67 -8.60 -1.92
C LEU A 422 22.06 -7.45 -2.74
N SER A 423 20.93 -6.88 -2.30
CA SER A 423 20.39 -5.66 -2.90
C SER A 423 21.24 -4.46 -2.54
N ASP A 424 21.23 -3.41 -3.40
CA ASP A 424 21.86 -2.14 -3.06
C ASP A 424 21.00 -1.35 -2.05
N PRO A 425 21.58 -0.43 -1.28
CA PRO A 425 20.82 0.33 -0.27
C PRO A 425 19.58 1.04 -0.83
N ARG A 426 19.63 1.48 -2.09
CA ARG A 426 18.55 2.20 -2.76
C ARG A 426 17.54 1.30 -3.47
N ASP A 427 17.80 0.00 -3.60
CA ASP A 427 16.88 -0.93 -4.24
C ASP A 427 15.57 -1.01 -3.45
N VAL A 428 14.48 -1.29 -4.15
CA VAL A 428 13.14 -1.33 -3.57
C VAL A 428 12.67 -2.76 -3.45
N VAL A 429 12.34 -3.19 -2.23
CA VAL A 429 11.58 -4.42 -2.03
C VAL A 429 10.09 -4.11 -2.07
N LEU A 430 9.35 -4.93 -2.81
CA LEU A 430 7.90 -4.83 -2.95
C LEU A 430 7.22 -6.14 -2.55
N CYS A 431 6.14 -6.05 -1.76
CA CYS A 431 5.23 -7.17 -1.48
C CYS A 431 3.83 -6.64 -1.16
N ALA A 432 2.81 -7.52 -1.15
CA ALA A 432 1.44 -7.13 -0.83
C ALA A 432 0.72 -8.13 0.07
N ALA A 433 0.63 -9.40 -0.30
CA ALA A 433 -0.21 -10.37 0.40
C ALA A 433 0.53 -11.68 0.73
N GLY A 434 -0.05 -12.48 1.63
CA GLY A 434 0.52 -13.75 2.09
C GLY A 434 1.33 -13.64 3.38
N SER A 435 2.29 -14.56 3.59
CA SER A 435 3.20 -14.54 4.75
C SER A 435 4.34 -13.53 4.60
N MET A 436 4.82 -13.36 3.36
CA MET A 436 5.98 -12.50 3.07
C MET A 436 5.85 -11.06 3.56
N PRO A 437 4.70 -10.33 3.43
CA PRO A 437 4.60 -8.98 3.99
C PRO A 437 4.80 -8.93 5.50
N GLY A 438 4.36 -9.96 6.21
CA GLY A 438 4.57 -10.09 7.66
C GLY A 438 6.04 -10.31 7.99
N ASP A 439 6.70 -11.22 7.29
CA ASP A 439 8.11 -11.52 7.50
C ASP A 439 9.02 -10.37 7.05
N LEU A 440 8.72 -9.72 5.92
CA LEU A 440 9.39 -8.48 5.50
C LEU A 440 9.25 -7.37 6.54
N HIS A 441 8.06 -7.19 7.13
CA HIS A 441 7.84 -6.19 8.17
C HIS A 441 8.72 -6.44 9.39
N LYS A 442 8.88 -7.70 9.77
CA LYS A 442 9.69 -8.14 10.91
C LYS A 442 11.19 -8.07 10.66
N THR A 443 11.65 -8.58 9.50
CA THR A 443 13.05 -8.93 9.31
C THR A 443 13.82 -8.05 8.32
N TRP A 444 13.12 -7.34 7.41
CA TRP A 444 13.79 -6.51 6.40
C TRP A 444 14.50 -5.30 7.02
N ARG A 445 15.78 -5.14 6.72
CA ARG A 445 16.63 -4.02 7.15
C ARG A 445 16.60 -2.92 6.10
N VAL A 446 15.79 -1.90 6.33
CA VAL A 446 15.63 -0.77 5.40
C VAL A 446 16.86 0.14 5.47
N ARG A 447 17.49 0.41 4.30
CA ARG A 447 18.71 1.20 4.17
C ARG A 447 18.51 2.52 3.41
N ASP A 448 17.34 2.71 2.80
CA ASP A 448 16.93 3.94 2.13
C ASP A 448 15.43 4.16 2.37
N ARG A 449 15.02 5.41 2.59
CA ARG A 449 13.62 5.78 2.93
C ARG A 449 12.58 5.35 1.90
N ARG A 450 12.97 5.14 0.64
CA ARG A 450 12.10 4.65 -0.45
C ARG A 450 12.39 3.21 -0.84
N GLY A 451 13.19 2.49 -0.04
CA GLY A 451 13.59 1.11 -0.30
C GLY A 451 12.57 0.04 0.14
N TYR A 452 11.46 0.43 0.76
CA TYR A 452 10.43 -0.51 1.22
C TYR A 452 9.05 -0.11 0.73
N HIS A 453 8.40 -1.00 -0.02
CA HIS A 453 7.07 -0.76 -0.56
C HIS A 453 6.17 -1.97 -0.28
N VAL A 454 5.23 -1.83 0.63
CA VAL A 454 4.21 -2.86 0.89
C VAL A 454 2.82 -2.27 0.73
N GLU A 455 1.95 -2.95 -0.01
CA GLU A 455 0.52 -2.69 -0.03
C GLU A 455 -0.13 -3.60 0.99
N TYR A 456 -0.44 -3.05 2.15
CA TYR A 456 -1.06 -3.80 3.25
C TYR A 456 -2.38 -3.20 3.73
N GLY A 457 -2.74 -2.02 3.26
CA GLY A 457 -3.99 -1.35 3.63
C GLY A 457 -5.23 -2.09 3.12
N TYR A 458 -5.12 -2.68 1.94
CA TYR A 458 -6.15 -3.51 1.31
C TYR A 458 -5.71 -4.97 1.19
N SER A 459 -4.39 -5.20 1.22
CA SER A 459 -3.75 -6.53 1.14
C SER A 459 -4.17 -7.33 -0.09
N CYS A 460 -4.05 -6.67 -1.25
CA CYS A 460 -4.55 -7.21 -2.50
C CYS A 460 -3.55 -8.16 -3.15
N MET A 461 -3.89 -9.45 -3.24
CA MET A 461 -3.10 -10.43 -4.00
C MET A 461 -3.00 -10.03 -5.47
N GLY A 462 -1.83 -10.24 -6.08
CA GLY A 462 -1.55 -9.88 -7.46
C GLY A 462 -1.15 -8.42 -7.68
N TYR A 463 -0.97 -7.64 -6.59
CA TYR A 463 -0.47 -6.26 -6.65
C TYR A 463 1.01 -6.20 -7.07
N GLU A 464 1.80 -7.19 -6.71
CA GLU A 464 3.26 -7.16 -6.73
C GLU A 464 3.82 -6.93 -8.13
N VAL A 465 3.43 -7.73 -9.11
CA VAL A 465 3.95 -7.64 -10.48
C VAL A 465 3.61 -6.29 -11.13
N PRO A 466 2.34 -5.86 -11.22
CA PRO A 466 2.03 -4.59 -11.85
C PRO A 466 2.60 -3.37 -11.11
N ALA A 467 2.59 -3.38 -9.78
CA ALA A 467 3.12 -2.26 -9.01
C ALA A 467 4.63 -2.11 -9.15
N SER A 468 5.39 -3.22 -9.32
CA SER A 468 6.83 -3.17 -9.58
C SER A 468 7.17 -2.38 -10.84
N ILE A 469 6.35 -2.50 -11.87
CA ILE A 469 6.47 -1.73 -13.12
C ILE A 469 6.32 -0.22 -12.82
N GLY A 470 5.26 0.15 -12.08
CA GLY A 470 5.01 1.53 -11.70
C GLY A 470 6.13 2.14 -10.85
N ILE A 471 6.67 1.38 -9.89
CA ILE A 471 7.80 1.80 -9.06
C ILE A 471 9.04 2.03 -9.92
N ARG A 472 9.34 1.11 -10.84
CA ARG A 472 10.49 1.22 -11.75
C ARG A 472 10.39 2.45 -12.66
N TRP A 473 9.19 2.76 -13.17
CA TRP A 473 8.96 3.97 -13.96
C TRP A 473 9.11 5.26 -13.15
N ALA A 474 8.74 5.23 -11.86
CA ALA A 474 8.87 6.38 -10.98
C ALA A 474 10.33 6.74 -10.66
N ASP A 475 11.19 5.74 -10.50
CA ASP A 475 12.64 5.93 -10.31
C ASP A 475 13.46 4.85 -11.06
N PRO A 476 13.80 5.10 -12.33
CA PRO A 476 14.54 4.14 -13.14
C PRO A 476 15.97 3.86 -12.64
N SER A 477 16.46 4.60 -11.66
CA SER A 477 17.80 4.39 -11.08
C SER A 477 17.85 3.31 -9.99
N ARG A 478 16.68 2.76 -9.57
CA ARG A 478 16.55 1.74 -8.54
C ARG A 478 16.19 0.40 -9.14
N GLU A 479 16.80 -0.68 -8.68
CA GLU A 479 16.23 -2.00 -8.94
C GLU A 479 15.00 -2.23 -8.07
N VAL A 480 14.06 -3.03 -8.57
CA VAL A 480 12.82 -3.37 -7.87
C VAL A 480 12.71 -4.88 -7.73
N PHE A 481 12.72 -5.36 -6.51
CA PHE A 481 12.52 -6.76 -6.15
C PHE A 481 11.07 -6.98 -5.74
N ALA A 482 10.26 -7.52 -6.64
CA ALA A 482 8.88 -7.90 -6.35
C ALA A 482 8.87 -9.31 -5.72
N MET A 483 8.68 -9.37 -4.40
CA MET A 483 8.56 -10.63 -3.65
C MET A 483 7.12 -11.12 -3.75
N VAL A 484 6.89 -12.19 -4.49
CA VAL A 484 5.53 -12.70 -4.74
C VAL A 484 5.46 -14.21 -4.49
N GLY A 485 4.45 -14.66 -3.75
CA GLY A 485 4.11 -16.07 -3.61
C GLY A 485 3.38 -16.62 -4.83
N ASP A 486 3.38 -17.94 -4.99
CA ASP A 486 2.67 -18.63 -6.07
C ASP A 486 1.19 -18.21 -6.20
N GLY A 487 0.49 -18.03 -5.08
CA GLY A 487 -0.90 -17.56 -5.09
C GLY A 487 -1.07 -16.14 -5.60
N GLY A 488 -0.21 -15.20 -5.19
CA GLY A 488 -0.20 -13.82 -5.68
C GLY A 488 0.17 -13.75 -7.16
N TYR A 489 1.18 -14.52 -7.58
CA TYR A 489 1.60 -14.62 -8.96
C TYR A 489 0.49 -15.14 -9.87
N LEU A 490 -0.17 -16.24 -9.51
CA LEU A 490 -1.27 -16.82 -10.29
C LEU A 490 -2.47 -15.90 -10.47
N MET A 491 -2.64 -14.91 -9.58
CA MET A 491 -3.71 -13.91 -9.72
C MET A 491 -3.47 -12.94 -10.88
N MET A 492 -2.21 -12.55 -11.17
CA MET A 492 -1.95 -11.46 -12.10
C MET A 492 -0.56 -11.52 -12.78
N PRO A 493 -0.18 -12.64 -13.38
CA PRO A 493 1.13 -12.76 -14.05
C PRO A 493 1.16 -12.02 -15.39
N THR A 494 0.01 -11.71 -15.98
CA THR A 494 -0.12 -11.19 -17.36
C THR A 494 0.55 -9.83 -17.54
N GLU A 495 0.73 -9.04 -16.49
CA GLU A 495 1.43 -7.75 -16.59
C GLU A 495 2.95 -7.89 -16.82
N LEU A 496 3.50 -9.07 -16.67
CA LEU A 496 4.86 -9.36 -17.18
C LEU A 496 4.98 -9.07 -18.68
N VAL A 497 3.91 -9.34 -19.44
CA VAL A 497 3.86 -8.98 -20.88
C VAL A 497 3.91 -7.46 -21.08
N THR A 498 3.31 -6.68 -20.20
CA THR A 498 3.43 -5.21 -20.22
C THR A 498 4.86 -4.77 -19.92
N ALA A 499 5.53 -5.39 -18.95
CA ALA A 499 6.94 -5.11 -18.66
C ALA A 499 7.85 -5.47 -19.85
N VAL A 500 7.59 -6.57 -20.56
CA VAL A 500 8.30 -6.94 -21.80
C VAL A 500 8.07 -5.91 -22.90
N GLN A 501 6.80 -5.51 -23.16
CA GLN A 501 6.44 -4.53 -24.15
C GLN A 501 7.15 -3.19 -23.91
N GLU A 502 7.16 -2.72 -22.67
CA GLU A 502 7.74 -1.44 -22.27
C GLU A 502 9.26 -1.53 -21.96
N ARG A 503 9.87 -2.69 -22.20
CA ARG A 503 11.28 -2.96 -21.88
C ARG A 503 11.65 -2.54 -20.46
N THR A 504 10.78 -2.84 -19.52
CA THR A 504 10.92 -2.45 -18.12
C THR A 504 11.54 -3.60 -17.33
N LYS A 505 12.74 -3.41 -16.86
CA LYS A 505 13.39 -4.36 -15.95
C LYS A 505 12.76 -4.29 -14.58
N VAL A 506 12.18 -5.40 -14.13
CA VAL A 506 11.78 -5.68 -12.75
C VAL A 506 12.29 -7.07 -12.38
N ILE A 507 12.70 -7.26 -11.15
CA ILE A 507 13.17 -8.56 -10.63
C ILE A 507 12.04 -9.14 -9.80
N VAL A 508 11.41 -10.20 -10.30
CA VAL A 508 10.34 -10.91 -9.59
C VAL A 508 10.96 -12.12 -8.89
N VAL A 509 10.95 -12.12 -7.57
CA VAL A 509 11.34 -13.27 -6.77
C VAL A 509 10.07 -14.07 -6.47
N LEU A 510 9.85 -15.10 -7.28
CA LEU A 510 8.69 -15.97 -7.23
C LEU A 510 8.93 -17.11 -6.25
N VAL A 511 8.34 -16.99 -5.07
CA VAL A 511 8.46 -17.98 -4.00
C VAL A 511 7.31 -18.97 -4.11
N GLN A 512 7.61 -20.20 -4.52
CA GLN A 512 6.63 -21.28 -4.66
C GLN A 512 6.63 -22.15 -3.41
N ASN A 513 5.48 -22.32 -2.80
CA ASN A 513 5.27 -23.25 -1.67
C ASN A 513 4.01 -24.11 -1.83
N HIS A 514 3.42 -24.12 -3.04
CA HIS A 514 2.27 -24.91 -3.47
C HIS A 514 0.98 -24.64 -2.70
N GLY A 515 0.69 -23.36 -2.38
CA GLY A 515 -0.58 -23.01 -1.78
C GLY A 515 -0.65 -21.65 -1.06
N PHE A 516 -1.80 -21.40 -0.49
CA PHE A 516 -2.04 -20.24 0.38
C PHE A 516 -1.61 -20.55 1.82
N HIS A 517 -0.32 -20.84 2.04
CA HIS A 517 0.17 -21.38 3.30
C HIS A 517 0.08 -20.39 4.48
N SER A 518 0.09 -19.09 4.23
CA SER A 518 -0.24 -18.08 5.26
C SER A 518 -1.65 -18.32 5.83
N ILE A 519 -2.63 -18.50 4.95
CA ILE A 519 -4.00 -18.81 5.34
C ILE A 519 -4.11 -20.23 5.89
N GLY A 520 -3.31 -21.16 5.38
CA GLY A 520 -3.21 -22.52 5.92
C GLY A 520 -2.73 -22.52 7.38
N SER A 521 -1.73 -21.71 7.71
CA SER A 521 -1.22 -21.55 9.07
C SER A 521 -2.26 -20.91 10.00
N LEU A 522 -2.91 -19.85 9.53
CA LEU A 522 -4.03 -19.23 10.24
C LEU A 522 -5.17 -20.22 10.46
N SER A 523 -5.59 -20.95 9.41
CA SER A 523 -6.63 -22.00 9.50
C SER A 523 -6.27 -23.06 10.54
N GLN A 524 -5.00 -23.47 10.60
CA GLN A 524 -4.51 -24.43 11.59
C GLN A 524 -4.63 -23.90 13.03
N SER A 525 -4.22 -22.66 13.26
CA SER A 525 -4.30 -22.04 14.60
C SER A 525 -5.74 -21.83 15.07
N LEU A 526 -6.69 -21.69 14.13
CA LEU A 526 -8.13 -21.55 14.41
C LEU A 526 -8.89 -22.92 14.44
N GLY A 527 -8.14 -24.04 14.36
CA GLY A 527 -8.67 -25.38 14.44
C GLY A 527 -9.32 -25.93 13.17
N SER A 528 -9.13 -25.26 12.00
CA SER A 528 -9.72 -25.66 10.72
C SER A 528 -8.77 -26.48 9.82
N GLN A 529 -7.65 -27.00 10.37
CA GLN A 529 -6.81 -28.05 9.80
C GLN A 529 -6.31 -27.77 8.37
N ARG A 530 -5.99 -26.51 8.00
CA ARG A 530 -5.52 -26.10 6.68
C ARG A 530 -6.45 -26.44 5.52
N PHE A 531 -7.75 -26.61 5.79
CA PHE A 531 -8.73 -27.02 4.78
C PHE A 531 -8.77 -26.04 3.59
N GLY A 532 -8.59 -26.59 2.37
CA GLY A 532 -8.71 -25.84 1.11
C GLY A 532 -7.60 -24.81 0.84
N THR A 533 -6.43 -24.92 1.49
CA THR A 533 -5.36 -23.92 1.38
C THR A 533 -4.10 -24.41 0.65
N ALA A 534 -4.01 -25.68 0.29
CA ALA A 534 -2.90 -26.26 -0.49
C ALA A 534 -3.33 -26.61 -1.92
N TYR A 535 -2.40 -26.52 -2.86
CA TYR A 535 -2.65 -26.89 -4.26
C TYR A 535 -2.51 -28.41 -4.43
N ARG A 536 -3.60 -29.11 -4.16
CA ARG A 536 -3.68 -30.56 -4.24
C ARG A 536 -4.77 -31.00 -5.20
N GLY A 537 -4.52 -32.08 -5.90
CA GLY A 537 -5.51 -32.76 -6.71
C GLY A 537 -6.66 -33.31 -5.85
N ARG A 538 -7.81 -33.50 -6.48
CA ARG A 538 -8.93 -34.18 -5.84
C ARG A 538 -8.62 -35.69 -5.77
N ASN A 539 -8.70 -36.25 -4.59
CA ASN A 539 -8.48 -37.67 -4.36
C ASN A 539 -9.80 -38.43 -4.66
N ASP A 540 -9.76 -39.40 -5.59
CA ASP A 540 -10.95 -40.15 -6.02
C ASP A 540 -11.57 -40.98 -4.89
N ALA A 541 -10.76 -41.45 -3.92
CA ALA A 541 -11.23 -42.28 -2.82
C ALA A 541 -11.95 -41.47 -1.73
N THR A 542 -11.48 -40.24 -1.46
CA THR A 542 -12.01 -39.37 -0.38
C THR A 542 -12.95 -38.28 -0.91
N GLY A 543 -12.87 -37.93 -2.19
CA GLY A 543 -13.54 -36.78 -2.81
C GLY A 543 -12.96 -35.43 -2.33
N ARG A 544 -11.86 -35.39 -1.56
CA ARG A 544 -11.27 -34.20 -0.96
C ARG A 544 -10.06 -33.71 -1.78
N LEU A 545 -9.62 -32.48 -1.52
CA LEU A 545 -8.39 -31.90 -2.08
C LEU A 545 -7.17 -32.28 -1.22
N ASP A 546 -6.92 -33.60 -1.13
CA ASP A 546 -5.82 -34.21 -0.37
C ASP A 546 -5.00 -35.20 -1.20
N GLY A 547 -5.11 -35.15 -2.55
CA GLY A 547 -4.32 -35.90 -3.49
C GLY A 547 -2.89 -35.38 -3.65
N GLU A 548 -2.24 -35.72 -4.75
CA GLU A 548 -0.89 -35.25 -5.09
C GLU A 548 -0.83 -33.73 -5.26
N VAL A 549 0.35 -33.13 -5.08
CA VAL A 549 0.59 -31.73 -5.39
C VAL A 549 0.30 -31.48 -6.88
N LEU A 550 -0.33 -30.35 -7.18
CA LEU A 550 -0.63 -30.03 -8.58
C LEU A 550 0.67 -29.75 -9.36
N PRO A 551 0.83 -30.30 -10.55
CA PRO A 551 2.02 -30.12 -11.39
C PRO A 551 1.97 -28.75 -12.10
N VAL A 552 2.02 -27.66 -11.33
CA VAL A 552 2.00 -26.29 -11.86
C VAL A 552 3.43 -25.81 -12.03
N ASP A 553 3.87 -25.66 -13.27
CA ASP A 553 5.19 -25.14 -13.61
C ASP A 553 5.13 -23.61 -13.78
N LEU A 554 5.48 -22.88 -12.74
CA LEU A 554 5.43 -21.41 -12.74
C LEU A 554 6.63 -20.80 -13.47
N ALA A 555 7.78 -21.50 -13.50
CA ALA A 555 8.96 -21.07 -14.26
C ALA A 555 8.65 -21.09 -15.77
N ALA A 556 8.08 -22.20 -16.28
CA ALA A 556 7.64 -22.28 -17.69
C ALA A 556 6.55 -21.26 -18.01
N ASN A 557 5.63 -21.00 -17.08
CA ASN A 557 4.61 -19.95 -17.27
C ASN A 557 5.25 -18.56 -17.44
N ALA A 558 6.16 -18.16 -16.55
CA ALA A 558 6.88 -16.89 -16.64
C ALA A 558 7.69 -16.80 -17.95
N HIS A 559 8.37 -17.88 -18.34
CA HIS A 559 9.10 -17.94 -19.61
C HIS A 559 8.17 -17.72 -20.81
N SER A 560 6.98 -18.34 -20.81
CA SER A 560 5.99 -18.18 -21.90
C SER A 560 5.45 -16.75 -22.03
N LEU A 561 5.52 -15.95 -20.96
CA LEU A 561 5.16 -14.52 -20.97
C LEU A 561 6.31 -13.60 -21.43
N GLY A 562 7.46 -14.17 -21.81
CA GLY A 562 8.61 -13.45 -22.36
C GLY A 562 9.65 -13.02 -21.32
N CYS A 563 9.61 -13.55 -20.12
CA CYS A 563 10.58 -13.24 -19.06
C CYS A 563 11.90 -14.01 -19.24
N HIS A 564 12.99 -13.40 -18.78
CA HIS A 564 14.19 -14.16 -18.44
C HIS A 564 13.96 -14.87 -17.09
N VAL A 565 14.04 -16.21 -17.08
CA VAL A 565 13.74 -17.03 -15.88
C VAL A 565 14.99 -17.72 -15.40
N ILE A 566 15.24 -17.65 -14.09
CA ILE A 566 16.34 -18.31 -13.39
C ILE A 566 15.73 -19.22 -12.34
N GLU A 567 15.90 -20.53 -12.48
CA GLU A 567 15.44 -21.51 -11.49
C GLU A 567 16.51 -21.73 -10.42
N VAL A 568 16.08 -21.72 -9.16
CA VAL A 568 16.96 -21.80 -7.98
C VAL A 568 16.58 -22.99 -7.12
N TYR A 569 17.59 -23.77 -6.73
CA TYR A 569 17.41 -24.99 -5.95
C TYR A 569 18.15 -24.99 -4.61
N ASP A 570 19.07 -24.03 -4.40
CA ASP A 570 19.86 -23.91 -3.18
C ASP A 570 20.32 -22.47 -2.92
N ARG A 571 20.94 -22.24 -1.77
CA ARG A 571 21.44 -20.92 -1.38
C ARG A 571 22.48 -20.34 -2.36
N PRO A 572 23.55 -21.06 -2.76
CA PRO A 572 24.50 -20.55 -3.76
C PRO A 572 23.85 -20.21 -5.10
N GLY A 573 22.85 -20.99 -5.53
CA GLY A 573 22.06 -20.72 -6.73
C GLY A 573 21.27 -19.42 -6.61
N LEU A 574 20.69 -19.13 -5.44
CA LEU A 574 19.98 -17.88 -5.20
C LEU A 574 20.92 -16.67 -5.22
N GLU A 575 22.11 -16.79 -4.61
CA GLU A 575 23.13 -15.74 -4.65
C GLU A 575 23.56 -15.42 -6.09
N ALA A 576 23.80 -16.46 -6.89
CA ALA A 576 24.14 -16.30 -8.31
C ALA A 576 22.98 -15.68 -9.11
N ALA A 577 21.75 -16.13 -8.87
CA ALA A 577 20.54 -15.64 -9.55
C ALA A 577 20.27 -14.14 -9.26
N ILE A 578 20.45 -13.69 -8.01
CA ILE A 578 20.32 -12.27 -7.66
C ILE A 578 21.41 -11.45 -8.39
N ALA A 579 22.65 -11.92 -8.42
CA ALA A 579 23.75 -11.25 -9.11
C ALA A 579 23.48 -11.17 -10.64
N GLU A 580 23.02 -12.27 -11.25
CA GLU A 580 22.64 -12.31 -12.68
C GLU A 580 21.48 -11.37 -12.98
N ALA A 581 20.42 -11.39 -12.18
CA ALA A 581 19.26 -10.50 -12.34
C ALA A 581 19.65 -9.02 -12.24
N LYS A 582 20.53 -8.66 -11.30
CA LYS A 582 21.05 -7.28 -11.19
C LYS A 582 21.91 -6.89 -12.39
N ALA A 583 22.69 -7.80 -12.93
CA ALA A 583 23.54 -7.56 -14.10
C ALA A 583 22.77 -7.47 -15.42
N ALA A 584 21.52 -7.93 -15.47
CA ALA A 584 20.69 -7.85 -16.65
C ALA A 584 20.50 -6.38 -17.11
N PRO A 585 20.43 -6.12 -18.45
CA PRO A 585 20.27 -4.76 -18.98
C PRO A 585 19.01 -4.06 -18.41
N ALA A 586 19.12 -2.75 -18.21
CA ALA A 586 17.99 -1.95 -17.66
C ALA A 586 16.75 -1.95 -18.56
N ASP A 587 16.93 -2.18 -19.85
CA ASP A 587 15.91 -2.32 -20.90
C ASP A 587 15.69 -3.78 -21.34
N GLY A 588 16.22 -4.75 -20.59
CA GLY A 588 16.14 -6.18 -20.91
C GLY A 588 14.78 -6.84 -20.60
N GLY A 589 13.83 -6.09 -20.02
CA GLY A 589 12.55 -6.65 -19.59
C GLY A 589 12.63 -7.36 -18.24
N PRO A 590 11.55 -8.06 -17.84
CA PRO A 590 11.44 -8.67 -16.51
C PRO A 590 12.34 -9.92 -16.35
N VAL A 591 12.96 -10.02 -15.18
CA VAL A 591 13.70 -11.22 -14.73
C VAL A 591 12.89 -11.89 -13.62
N VAL A 592 12.67 -13.20 -13.73
CA VAL A 592 11.96 -13.99 -12.72
C VAL A 592 12.95 -14.97 -12.08
N ILE A 593 13.20 -14.83 -10.80
CA ILE A 593 13.93 -15.79 -9.98
C ILE A 593 12.88 -16.71 -9.35
N HIS A 594 12.81 -17.94 -9.82
CA HIS A 594 11.88 -18.93 -9.28
C HIS A 594 12.59 -19.78 -8.22
N VAL A 595 12.02 -19.83 -7.02
CA VAL A 595 12.56 -20.57 -5.89
C VAL A 595 11.46 -21.30 -5.14
N GLU A 596 11.65 -22.59 -4.87
CA GLU A 596 10.77 -23.35 -3.98
C GLU A 596 11.24 -23.23 -2.53
N THR A 597 10.27 -23.08 -1.61
CA THR A 597 10.55 -22.96 -0.17
C THR A 597 9.70 -23.92 0.64
N ASP A 598 10.21 -24.26 1.83
CA ASP A 598 9.45 -25.07 2.77
C ASP A 598 8.16 -24.34 3.20
N PRO A 599 6.99 -24.99 3.07
CA PRO A 599 5.69 -24.36 3.37
C PRO A 599 5.40 -24.24 4.86
N MET A 600 6.23 -24.82 5.75
CA MET A 600 5.98 -24.90 7.18
C MET A 600 6.89 -24.01 8.02
N VAL A 601 8.01 -23.54 7.45
CA VAL A 601 8.97 -22.68 8.15
C VAL A 601 8.68 -21.22 7.83
N PHE A 602 8.22 -20.48 8.84
CA PHE A 602 7.89 -19.06 8.78
C PHE A 602 8.94 -18.23 9.52
N GLY A 603 8.88 -16.91 9.33
CA GLY A 603 9.71 -15.96 10.07
C GLY A 603 9.47 -15.98 11.59
N PRO A 604 10.29 -15.24 12.37
CA PRO A 604 10.20 -15.21 13.82
C PRO A 604 8.81 -14.84 14.35
N ASP A 605 8.44 -15.37 15.51
CA ASP A 605 7.17 -15.04 16.17
C ASP A 605 7.15 -13.57 16.61
N SER A 606 5.99 -12.93 16.51
CA SER A 606 5.75 -11.55 16.93
C SER A 606 5.35 -11.41 18.39
N ALA A 607 5.10 -12.52 19.09
CA ALA A 607 4.53 -12.56 20.44
C ALA A 607 3.28 -11.65 20.55
N SER A 608 2.41 -11.70 19.55
CA SER A 608 1.22 -10.86 19.41
C SER A 608 0.00 -11.67 18.98
N TRP A 609 -1.15 -11.06 19.04
CA TRP A 609 -2.42 -11.69 18.68
C TRP A 609 -3.18 -10.86 17.63
N TRP A 610 -3.91 -11.55 16.77
CA TRP A 610 -4.83 -10.96 15.82
C TRP A 610 -6.21 -11.56 15.97
N ASP A 611 -7.23 -10.72 16.10
CA ASP A 611 -8.63 -11.09 16.35
C ASP A 611 -9.27 -11.67 15.08
N VAL A 612 -9.09 -12.97 14.89
CA VAL A 612 -9.82 -13.74 13.87
C VAL A 612 -10.79 -14.68 14.58
N PRO A 613 -12.11 -14.56 14.36
CA PRO A 613 -13.10 -15.32 15.09
C PRO A 613 -12.96 -16.83 14.92
N VAL A 614 -13.10 -17.57 16.00
CA VAL A 614 -13.22 -19.04 16.00
C VAL A 614 -14.68 -19.41 16.18
N SER A 615 -15.13 -20.45 15.46
CA SER A 615 -16.52 -20.93 15.53
C SER A 615 -16.93 -21.24 16.98
N GLU A 616 -18.08 -20.73 17.40
CA GLU A 616 -18.62 -20.93 18.75
C GLU A 616 -19.10 -22.36 18.98
N VAL A 617 -19.53 -23.03 17.93
CA VAL A 617 -20.00 -24.41 17.94
C VAL A 617 -19.26 -25.20 16.85
N SER A 618 -18.71 -26.36 17.22
CA SER A 618 -18.04 -27.26 16.27
C SER A 618 -18.00 -28.70 16.83
N ASP A 619 -18.10 -29.66 15.93
CA ASP A 619 -17.87 -31.07 16.24
C ASP A 619 -16.37 -31.44 16.24
N LEU A 620 -15.51 -30.53 15.77
CA LEU A 620 -14.07 -30.73 15.74
C LEU A 620 -13.43 -30.34 17.06
N ASP A 621 -12.67 -31.27 17.67
CA ASP A 621 -11.91 -31.02 18.90
C ASP A 621 -10.91 -29.88 18.73
N SER A 622 -10.25 -29.78 17.57
CA SER A 622 -9.29 -28.71 17.27
C SER A 622 -9.95 -27.33 17.30
N THR A 623 -11.16 -27.19 16.77
CA THR A 623 -11.90 -25.92 16.78
C THR A 623 -12.37 -25.55 18.19
N ARG A 624 -12.83 -26.54 18.98
CA ARG A 624 -13.24 -26.30 20.37
C ARG A 624 -12.05 -25.84 21.23
N ALA A 625 -10.86 -26.45 21.04
CA ALA A 625 -9.66 -26.04 21.74
C ALA A 625 -9.21 -24.62 21.34
N ALA A 626 -9.20 -24.33 20.03
CA ALA A 626 -8.89 -22.99 19.52
C ALA A 626 -9.88 -21.91 20.02
N ARG A 627 -11.17 -22.25 20.23
CA ARG A 627 -12.16 -21.32 20.79
C ARG A 627 -11.82 -20.92 22.23
N VAL A 628 -11.38 -21.85 23.04
CA VAL A 628 -10.96 -21.57 24.43
C VAL A 628 -9.78 -20.59 24.46
N ASP A 629 -8.78 -20.81 23.61
CA ASP A 629 -7.63 -19.92 23.48
C ASP A 629 -8.04 -18.52 22.96
N TYR A 630 -8.90 -18.49 21.94
CA TYR A 630 -9.46 -17.24 21.40
C TYR A 630 -10.15 -16.39 22.46
N GLU A 631 -10.98 -16.98 23.32
CA GLU A 631 -11.71 -16.27 24.38
C GLU A 631 -10.75 -15.68 25.44
N GLN A 632 -9.66 -16.39 25.76
CA GLN A 632 -8.63 -15.87 26.66
C GLN A 632 -7.92 -14.63 26.08
N HIS A 633 -7.59 -14.65 24.79
CA HIS A 633 -6.99 -13.50 24.12
C HIS A 633 -8.00 -12.35 23.96
N LYS A 634 -9.25 -12.67 23.62
CA LYS A 634 -10.34 -11.69 23.50
C LYS A 634 -10.55 -10.90 24.79
N ALA A 635 -10.44 -11.55 25.94
CA ALA A 635 -10.57 -10.92 27.25
C ALA A 635 -9.44 -9.90 27.57
N ARG A 636 -8.31 -9.95 26.83
CA ARG A 636 -7.19 -9.00 26.99
C ARG A 636 -7.32 -7.74 26.15
N GLN A 637 -8.31 -7.67 25.25
CA GLN A 637 -8.50 -6.50 24.43
C GLN A 637 -8.87 -5.28 25.27
N ARG A 638 -8.16 -4.17 25.05
CA ARG A 638 -8.49 -2.90 25.70
C ARG A 638 -9.90 -2.43 25.32
N SER A 639 -10.65 -1.95 26.30
CA SER A 639 -11.98 -1.39 26.08
C SER A 639 -11.91 -0.08 25.27
N HIS A 640 -12.91 0.19 24.45
CA HIS A 640 -13.09 1.51 23.82
C HIS A 640 -13.57 2.58 24.81
N LEU A 641 -14.11 2.15 25.97
CA LEU A 641 -14.64 3.02 27.02
C LEU A 641 -13.66 3.16 28.18
N ASP A 642 -12.40 2.81 28.01
CA ASP A 642 -11.38 2.97 29.03
C ASP A 642 -11.23 4.47 29.37
N PRO A 643 -11.42 4.88 30.64
CA PRO A 643 -11.26 6.28 31.05
C PRO A 643 -9.89 6.88 30.73
N ALA A 644 -8.86 6.03 30.64
CA ALA A 644 -7.51 6.43 30.24
C ALA A 644 -7.42 6.97 28.82
N ASP A 645 -8.39 6.64 27.97
CA ASP A 645 -8.49 7.19 26.62
C ASP A 645 -9.02 8.63 26.58
N LEU A 646 -9.56 9.14 27.68
CA LEU A 646 -10.04 10.51 27.77
C LEU A 646 -8.85 11.46 28.01
N PRO A 647 -8.79 12.61 27.32
CA PRO A 647 -7.79 13.62 27.64
C PRO A 647 -7.96 14.05 29.11
N PRO A 648 -6.85 14.33 29.83
CA PRO A 648 -6.95 14.83 31.19
C PRO A 648 -7.83 16.07 31.22
N ASP A 649 -8.82 16.02 32.10
CA ASP A 649 -9.81 17.09 32.28
C ASP A 649 -9.11 18.42 32.65
N ASP A 650 -9.21 19.43 31.80
CA ASP A 650 -8.70 20.79 32.08
C ASP A 650 -9.57 21.48 33.17
N GLY A 651 -9.91 20.78 34.23
CA GLY A 651 -10.50 21.38 35.42
C GLY A 651 -12.03 21.56 35.43
N VAL A 652 -12.76 20.87 34.55
CA VAL A 652 -14.23 20.79 34.65
C VAL A 652 -14.58 19.71 35.66
N THR A 653 -14.86 20.10 36.87
CA THR A 653 -15.34 19.23 37.97
C THR A 653 -16.57 18.46 37.50
N GLN A 654 -16.48 17.13 37.43
CA GLN A 654 -17.67 16.29 37.29
C GLN A 654 -18.64 16.60 38.44
N GLN A 655 -19.72 17.30 38.16
CA GLN A 655 -20.86 17.33 39.04
C GLN A 655 -21.48 15.93 39.00
N THR A 656 -21.14 15.11 39.99
CA THR A 656 -21.87 13.88 40.27
C THR A 656 -23.31 14.23 40.58
N HIS A 657 -24.19 14.00 39.63
CA HIS A 657 -25.63 13.96 39.95
C HIS A 657 -25.90 12.63 40.68
N ASN A 658 -26.20 12.77 42.00
CA ASN A 658 -26.85 11.74 42.81
C ASN A 658 -28.24 11.39 42.27
#